data_4c2d3e5f344261d78650e342cb6f8aed
#
_entry.id   4c2d3e5f344261d78650e342cb6f8aed
#
_cell.length_a   1.000
_cell.length_b   1.000
_cell.length_c   1.000
_cell.angle_alpha   90.00
_cell.angle_beta   90.00
_cell.angle_gamma   90.00
#
_symmetry.space_group_name_H-M   'P 1'
#
loop_
_entity.id
_entity.type
_entity.pdbx_description
1 polymer ?
#
loop_
_entity_poly.entity_id
_entity_poly.type
_entity_poly.pdbx_seq_one_letter_code
_entity_poly.pdbx_strand_id
1 'polypeptide(L)'
;MCGIAGIAGTEPDVRQDVATIRLMCNAIVHRGPDDEGFYVRDGAGLGMRRLSIIDLAGGHQPIHNEDRNVWVVFNGEIYNFIELRRELESRGHRFYTRSDTEVIVHLYEEMGADCVRKLRGMFAIALWDERRKSLLLARDRLGKKPLHYAFEKSCLFFGSEIKSLLAVAPGLADVDREALLSYFQFGYIPDPLTAFRPIRKLPPGHLLEFEAGQIRVRSYWDLPSYGTFDPGSEEECLNELERRLAEAVRIRLISDVPLGALLSGGVDSSIIVALMARANSGSVKTFSIGFSNEDFSETVHARAVAERFGTDHNEFIVDPDFSETLEKLTHMLEEPFADSSILPTYHVSRLARKHVTVALSGDGGDELYGGYDRYQINLRRRVFERIPAWVGRAYRNYAYPCLPHGTRGRKFAYNISLGTRDRYIDSVSNLPPDLRERSIFSSDFLDFAAGRPSPAELFRNYYDRAPADDELSRMQYLDTKTYLTADVLTKVDRMSMAASLEVRCPLLDHEFVEWSTSLAPQWKLRMGKSKYALKKFAERLGVPGRAIHRPKQGFAMPLVHWFRKELKSGIGHILLEPRSLARGYFNPLGVKSLLEEHWQGRRDNSGSLWILLMFELWHRNYLDSVRGGVSIASNASSAVTVSTDPAGTLTAPSLRPTQRREGIF
;
A
#
# COMPACT_ATOMS: atom_id res chain seq x y z
N MET A 1 -5.91 -2.25 -13.70
CA MET A 1 -6.49 -1.39 -12.63
C MET A 1 -6.70 0.01 -13.15
N CYS A 2 -7.67 0.73 -12.58
CA CYS A 2 -8.12 2.02 -13.07
C CYS A 2 -7.80 3.14 -12.08
N GLY A 3 -8.15 4.35 -12.42
CA GLY A 3 -8.23 5.49 -11.52
C GLY A 3 -9.62 6.11 -11.62
N ILE A 4 -10.26 6.39 -10.50
CA ILE A 4 -11.54 7.07 -10.43
C ILE A 4 -11.41 8.41 -9.76
N ALA A 5 -12.23 9.38 -10.17
CA ALA A 5 -12.32 10.69 -9.55
C ALA A 5 -13.69 11.30 -9.77
N GLY A 6 -14.10 12.23 -8.93
CA GLY A 6 -15.38 12.93 -9.14
C GLY A 6 -15.74 13.88 -8.02
N ILE A 7 -16.89 14.52 -8.24
CA ILE A 7 -17.47 15.53 -7.35
C ILE A 7 -18.96 15.28 -7.26
N ALA A 8 -19.55 15.36 -6.06
CA ALA A 8 -20.97 15.37 -5.84
C ALA A 8 -21.36 16.54 -4.92
N GLY A 9 -22.45 17.24 -5.23
CA GLY A 9 -22.92 18.40 -4.45
C GLY A 9 -23.76 19.36 -5.29
N THR A 10 -24.33 20.35 -4.63
CA THR A 10 -25.25 21.33 -5.26
C THR A 10 -24.76 22.77 -5.20
N GLU A 11 -23.52 22.99 -4.70
CA GLU A 11 -22.97 24.34 -4.58
C GLU A 11 -22.66 24.95 -5.94
N PRO A 12 -23.15 26.17 -6.24
CA PRO A 12 -22.97 26.83 -7.55
C PRO A 12 -21.50 27.11 -7.89
N ASP A 13 -20.65 27.28 -6.88
CA ASP A 13 -19.22 27.63 -7.03
C ASP A 13 -18.34 26.43 -7.39
N VAL A 14 -18.84 25.21 -7.22
CA VAL A 14 -18.11 23.98 -7.54
C VAL A 14 -18.56 23.47 -8.90
N ARG A 15 -17.74 23.74 -9.92
CA ARG A 15 -18.04 23.31 -11.29
C ARG A 15 -17.97 21.80 -11.42
N GLN A 16 -19.10 21.17 -11.72
CA GLN A 16 -19.22 19.75 -12.02
C GLN A 16 -19.29 19.52 -13.54
N ASP A 17 -18.45 20.23 -14.30
CA ASP A 17 -18.41 20.10 -15.75
C ASP A 17 -17.34 19.06 -16.19
N VAL A 18 -17.43 18.63 -17.45
CA VAL A 18 -16.51 17.66 -18.04
C VAL A 18 -15.06 18.13 -17.97
N ALA A 19 -14.80 19.43 -18.06
CA ALA A 19 -13.44 19.98 -18.04
C ALA A 19 -12.81 19.81 -16.64
N THR A 20 -13.57 20.08 -15.57
CA THR A 20 -13.15 19.88 -14.18
C THR A 20 -12.88 18.40 -13.88
N ILE A 21 -13.81 17.50 -14.24
CA ILE A 21 -13.63 16.06 -14.02
C ILE A 21 -12.45 15.54 -14.84
N ARG A 22 -12.25 16.03 -16.06
CA ARG A 22 -11.08 15.67 -16.87
C ARG A 22 -9.76 16.12 -16.24
N LEU A 23 -9.71 17.29 -15.60
CA LEU A 23 -8.51 17.73 -14.86
C LEU A 23 -8.18 16.76 -13.72
N MET A 24 -9.17 16.30 -12.95
CA MET A 24 -8.99 15.29 -11.91
C MET A 24 -8.45 13.97 -12.49
N CYS A 25 -9.01 13.52 -13.61
CA CYS A 25 -8.59 12.29 -14.28
C CYS A 25 -7.19 12.40 -14.91
N ASN A 26 -6.80 13.55 -15.44
CA ASN A 26 -5.49 13.78 -16.01
C ASN A 26 -4.36 13.63 -14.98
N ALA A 27 -4.63 13.96 -13.71
CA ALA A 27 -3.66 13.74 -12.63
C ALA A 27 -3.36 12.26 -12.36
N ILE A 28 -4.22 11.34 -12.82
CA ILE A 28 -4.13 9.89 -12.56
C ILE A 28 -4.03 9.03 -13.82
N VAL A 29 -3.60 9.60 -14.96
CA VAL A 29 -3.44 8.89 -16.26
C VAL A 29 -2.58 7.64 -16.14
N HIS A 30 -1.51 7.66 -15.33
CA HIS A 30 -0.61 6.52 -15.13
C HIS A 30 -1.33 5.28 -14.58
N ARG A 31 -2.48 5.43 -13.91
CA ARG A 31 -3.29 4.30 -13.42
C ARG A 31 -4.04 3.60 -14.53
N GLY A 32 -4.48 4.34 -15.53
CA GLY A 32 -5.28 3.81 -16.64
C GLY A 32 -5.02 4.58 -17.92
N PRO A 33 -3.96 4.21 -18.67
CA PRO A 33 -3.57 4.93 -19.88
C PRO A 33 -4.41 4.58 -21.11
N ASP A 34 -5.21 3.48 -21.07
CA ASP A 34 -5.82 2.90 -22.25
C ASP A 34 -7.12 3.61 -22.68
N ASP A 35 -7.91 4.12 -21.73
CA ASP A 35 -9.22 4.71 -21.98
C ASP A 35 -9.61 5.73 -20.91
N GLU A 36 -10.55 6.63 -21.23
CA GLU A 36 -11.14 7.60 -20.29
C GLU A 36 -12.64 7.72 -20.53
N GLY A 37 -13.40 7.97 -19.45
CA GLY A 37 -14.82 8.22 -19.57
C GLY A 37 -15.36 9.13 -18.49
N PHE A 38 -16.47 9.79 -18.81
CA PHE A 38 -17.06 10.82 -17.97
C PHE A 38 -18.59 10.71 -17.95
N TYR A 39 -19.18 10.91 -16.78
CA TYR A 39 -20.59 11.18 -16.59
C TYR A 39 -20.73 12.48 -15.83
N VAL A 40 -21.51 13.40 -16.39
CA VAL A 40 -21.76 14.70 -15.75
C VAL A 40 -23.25 15.04 -15.88
N ARG A 41 -23.87 15.25 -14.74
CA ARG A 41 -25.29 15.70 -14.59
C ARG A 41 -25.39 16.64 -13.39
N ASP A 42 -26.55 17.29 -13.26
CA ASP A 42 -26.80 18.14 -12.10
C ASP A 42 -26.68 17.34 -10.80
N GLY A 43 -25.76 17.75 -9.95
CA GLY A 43 -25.45 17.11 -8.66
C GLY A 43 -24.28 16.16 -8.65
N ALA A 44 -23.76 15.67 -9.80
CA ALA A 44 -22.58 14.82 -9.81
C ALA A 44 -21.77 14.86 -11.12
N GLY A 45 -20.45 14.76 -10.96
CA GLY A 45 -19.50 14.47 -12.01
C GLY A 45 -18.66 13.25 -11.63
N LEU A 46 -18.67 12.21 -12.47
CA LEU A 46 -17.87 11.01 -12.32
C LEU A 46 -16.87 10.91 -13.47
N GLY A 47 -15.66 10.51 -13.19
CA GLY A 47 -14.64 10.30 -14.21
C GLY A 47 -13.74 9.10 -13.87
N MET A 48 -13.20 8.50 -14.94
CA MET A 48 -12.28 7.38 -14.77
C MET A 48 -11.17 7.38 -15.81
N ARG A 49 -10.06 6.76 -15.43
CA ARG A 49 -8.96 6.32 -16.29
C ARG A 49 -8.88 4.80 -16.26
N ARG A 50 -8.94 4.17 -17.42
CA ARG A 50 -9.05 2.71 -17.55
C ARG A 50 -7.73 2.08 -17.96
N LEU A 51 -7.31 1.04 -17.23
CA LEU A 51 -6.42 0.00 -17.70
C LEU A 51 -7.31 -1.18 -18.09
N SER A 52 -7.38 -1.48 -19.38
CA SER A 52 -8.30 -2.47 -19.95
C SER A 52 -7.80 -3.89 -19.70
N ILE A 53 -8.56 -4.70 -18.94
CA ILE A 53 -8.17 -6.06 -18.54
C ILE A 53 -9.27 -7.07 -18.87
N ILE A 54 -10.53 -6.79 -18.53
CA ILE A 54 -11.70 -7.60 -18.87
C ILE A 54 -12.61 -6.80 -19.79
N ASP A 55 -13.14 -7.43 -20.83
CA ASP A 55 -13.98 -6.83 -21.85
C ASP A 55 -13.32 -5.60 -22.48
N LEU A 56 -12.22 -5.81 -23.20
CA LEU A 56 -11.39 -4.74 -23.77
C LEU A 56 -12.18 -3.74 -24.62
N ALA A 57 -13.15 -4.21 -25.37
CA ALA A 57 -13.97 -3.38 -26.27
C ALA A 57 -15.24 -2.85 -25.63
N GLY A 58 -15.93 -3.63 -24.78
CA GLY A 58 -17.25 -3.30 -24.24
C GLY A 58 -17.24 -2.69 -22.83
N GLY A 59 -16.15 -2.89 -22.08
CA GLY A 59 -16.05 -2.46 -20.67
C GLY A 59 -15.73 -0.98 -20.47
N HIS A 60 -16.08 -0.10 -21.41
CA HIS A 60 -15.96 1.35 -21.25
C HIS A 60 -16.80 1.84 -20.08
N GLN A 61 -16.20 2.66 -19.21
CA GLN A 61 -16.89 3.24 -18.06
C GLN A 61 -17.04 4.77 -18.24
N PRO A 62 -18.05 5.40 -17.60
CA PRO A 62 -18.98 4.87 -16.59
C PRO A 62 -20.00 3.87 -17.15
N ILE A 63 -20.27 2.80 -16.38
CA ILE A 63 -21.28 1.79 -16.70
C ILE A 63 -22.60 2.13 -16.00
N HIS A 64 -23.73 1.74 -16.59
CA HIS A 64 -25.07 2.04 -16.09
C HIS A 64 -25.98 0.81 -16.09
N ASN A 65 -27.11 0.92 -15.36
CA ASN A 65 -28.22 -0.05 -15.42
C ASN A 65 -29.10 0.18 -16.67
N GLU A 66 -30.12 -0.64 -16.87
CA GLU A 66 -30.99 -0.65 -18.07
C GLU A 66 -31.65 0.70 -18.35
N ASP A 67 -32.13 1.40 -17.33
CA ASP A 67 -32.84 2.67 -17.45
C ASP A 67 -31.95 3.90 -17.29
N ARG A 68 -30.65 3.72 -17.13
CA ARG A 68 -29.63 4.76 -17.00
C ARG A 68 -29.82 5.69 -15.80
N ASN A 69 -30.37 5.18 -14.71
CA ASN A 69 -30.56 5.93 -13.48
C ASN A 69 -29.47 5.64 -12.45
N VAL A 70 -28.73 4.52 -12.59
CA VAL A 70 -27.60 4.15 -11.74
C VAL A 70 -26.34 4.09 -12.58
N TRP A 71 -25.32 4.85 -12.17
CA TRP A 71 -24.04 4.97 -12.89
C TRP A 71 -22.88 4.65 -11.98
N VAL A 72 -21.90 3.92 -12.48
CA VAL A 72 -20.73 3.52 -11.69
C VAL A 72 -19.43 3.81 -12.43
N VAL A 73 -18.43 4.32 -11.68
CA VAL A 73 -17.01 4.26 -12.02
C VAL A 73 -16.30 3.39 -10.99
N PHE A 74 -15.39 2.56 -11.45
CA PHE A 74 -14.85 1.45 -10.69
C PHE A 74 -13.35 1.30 -10.94
N ASN A 75 -12.59 1.21 -9.86
CA ASN A 75 -11.18 0.84 -9.88
C ASN A 75 -11.02 -0.47 -9.12
N GLY A 76 -10.87 -1.57 -9.82
CA GLY A 76 -10.73 -2.87 -9.18
C GLY A 76 -10.99 -4.07 -10.08
N GLU A 77 -11.36 -5.19 -9.44
CA GLU A 77 -11.71 -6.45 -10.07
C GLU A 77 -12.71 -7.20 -9.18
N ILE A 78 -13.85 -7.63 -9.73
CA ILE A 78 -14.85 -8.44 -9.04
C ILE A 78 -14.71 -9.89 -9.51
N TYR A 79 -14.02 -10.73 -8.76
CA TYR A 79 -13.66 -12.08 -9.17
C TYR A 79 -14.84 -13.06 -9.29
N ASN A 80 -15.93 -12.82 -8.57
CA ASN A 80 -17.16 -13.65 -8.62
C ASN A 80 -18.24 -13.07 -9.55
N PHE A 81 -17.86 -12.19 -10.50
CA PHE A 81 -18.84 -11.54 -11.39
C PHE A 81 -19.62 -12.50 -12.27
N ILE A 82 -19.03 -13.63 -12.67
CA ILE A 82 -19.68 -14.63 -13.53
C ILE A 82 -20.88 -15.25 -12.80
N GLU A 83 -20.71 -15.61 -11.54
CA GLU A 83 -21.75 -16.19 -10.69
C GLU A 83 -22.84 -15.16 -10.39
N LEU A 84 -22.42 -13.94 -10.03
CA LEU A 84 -23.34 -12.81 -9.75
C LEU A 84 -24.15 -12.46 -10.99
N ARG A 85 -23.53 -12.41 -12.16
CA ARG A 85 -24.22 -12.15 -13.42
C ARG A 85 -25.33 -13.17 -13.70
N ARG A 86 -25.03 -14.47 -13.56
CA ARG A 86 -26.05 -15.54 -13.75
C ARG A 86 -27.22 -15.39 -12.77
N GLU A 87 -26.93 -15.07 -11.50
CA GLU A 87 -27.96 -14.81 -10.50
C GLU A 87 -28.84 -13.63 -10.91
N LEU A 88 -28.27 -12.50 -11.32
CA LEU A 88 -28.96 -11.28 -11.72
C LEU A 88 -29.77 -11.48 -13.03
N GLU A 89 -29.20 -12.15 -14.04
CA GLU A 89 -29.92 -12.51 -15.27
C GLU A 89 -31.15 -13.38 -14.98
N SER A 90 -31.06 -14.29 -14.02
CA SER A 90 -32.18 -15.12 -13.58
C SER A 90 -33.31 -14.33 -12.91
N ARG A 91 -33.01 -13.13 -12.38
CA ARG A 91 -33.96 -12.18 -11.79
C ARG A 91 -34.51 -11.16 -12.79
N GLY A 92 -34.04 -11.21 -14.06
CA GLY A 92 -34.56 -10.39 -15.16
C GLY A 92 -33.69 -9.21 -15.57
N HIS A 93 -32.53 -9.00 -14.93
CA HIS A 93 -31.58 -7.98 -15.34
C HIS A 93 -30.96 -8.28 -16.71
N ARG A 94 -30.69 -7.24 -17.49
CA ARG A 94 -30.13 -7.33 -18.84
C ARG A 94 -28.79 -6.61 -18.92
N PHE A 95 -27.75 -7.38 -19.17
CA PHE A 95 -26.40 -6.91 -19.30
C PHE A 95 -26.10 -6.51 -20.74
N TYR A 96 -25.39 -5.39 -20.93
CA TYR A 96 -24.95 -4.91 -22.24
C TYR A 96 -23.42 -5.01 -22.42
N THR A 97 -22.65 -5.27 -21.34
CA THR A 97 -21.21 -5.52 -21.38
C THR A 97 -20.89 -6.95 -20.94
N ARG A 98 -19.62 -7.35 -21.07
CA ARG A 98 -19.08 -8.58 -20.46
C ARG A 98 -18.16 -8.27 -19.29
N SER A 99 -18.08 -6.99 -18.88
CA SER A 99 -17.24 -6.52 -17.81
C SER A 99 -17.74 -7.03 -16.45
N ASP A 100 -16.81 -7.22 -15.54
CA ASP A 100 -17.10 -7.46 -14.12
C ASP A 100 -17.74 -6.25 -13.44
N THR A 101 -17.57 -5.06 -13.97
CA THR A 101 -18.08 -3.80 -13.41
C THR A 101 -19.62 -3.73 -13.43
N GLU A 102 -20.28 -4.28 -14.47
CA GLU A 102 -21.71 -4.12 -14.65
C GLU A 102 -22.56 -4.81 -13.56
N VAL A 103 -22.05 -5.87 -12.93
CA VAL A 103 -22.77 -6.52 -11.82
C VAL A 103 -23.03 -5.57 -10.65
N ILE A 104 -22.23 -4.50 -10.50
CA ILE A 104 -22.32 -3.55 -9.39
C ILE A 104 -23.64 -2.75 -9.47
N VAL A 105 -24.00 -2.25 -10.65
CA VAL A 105 -25.22 -1.43 -10.81
C VAL A 105 -26.47 -2.27 -10.59
N HIS A 106 -26.53 -3.50 -11.10
CA HIS A 106 -27.66 -4.40 -10.93
C HIS A 106 -27.78 -4.93 -9.49
N LEU A 107 -26.67 -5.24 -8.81
CA LEU A 107 -26.68 -5.57 -7.38
C LEU A 107 -27.16 -4.39 -6.52
N TYR A 108 -26.80 -3.15 -6.91
CA TYR A 108 -27.28 -1.97 -6.19
C TYR A 108 -28.78 -1.78 -6.32
N GLU A 109 -29.39 -2.07 -7.46
CA GLU A 109 -30.85 -2.07 -7.64
C GLU A 109 -31.55 -3.05 -6.71
N GLU A 110 -30.97 -4.23 -6.52
CA GLU A 110 -31.51 -5.29 -5.65
C GLU A 110 -31.33 -5.02 -4.16
N MET A 111 -30.19 -4.47 -3.77
CA MET A 111 -29.73 -4.47 -2.37
C MET A 111 -29.34 -3.08 -1.84
N GLY A 112 -29.37 -2.03 -2.66
CA GLY A 112 -28.85 -0.71 -2.30
C GLY A 112 -27.36 -0.77 -1.92
N ALA A 113 -26.93 0.02 -0.95
CA ALA A 113 -25.55 0.12 -0.54
C ALA A 113 -24.95 -1.20 0.04
N ASP A 114 -25.80 -2.13 0.49
CA ASP A 114 -25.33 -3.44 1.00
C ASP A 114 -24.89 -4.42 -0.11
N CYS A 115 -25.06 -4.06 -1.39
CA CYS A 115 -24.56 -4.81 -2.55
C CYS A 115 -23.06 -5.14 -2.43
N VAL A 116 -22.26 -4.26 -1.82
CA VAL A 116 -20.81 -4.44 -1.62
C VAL A 116 -20.45 -5.70 -0.81
N ARG A 117 -21.38 -6.20 0.01
CA ARG A 117 -21.18 -7.43 0.80
C ARG A 117 -21.12 -8.70 -0.06
N LYS A 118 -21.78 -8.70 -1.22
CA LYS A 118 -21.79 -9.80 -2.19
C LYS A 118 -20.52 -9.88 -3.05
N LEU A 119 -19.77 -8.77 -3.14
CA LEU A 119 -18.61 -8.67 -4.01
C LEU A 119 -17.40 -9.39 -3.42
N ARG A 120 -16.81 -10.32 -4.17
CA ARG A 120 -15.51 -10.93 -3.90
C ARG A 120 -14.49 -10.32 -4.84
N GLY A 121 -13.69 -9.37 -4.31
CA GLY A 121 -12.83 -8.59 -5.18
C GLY A 121 -11.84 -7.69 -4.43
N MET A 122 -11.24 -6.81 -5.19
CA MET A 122 -10.47 -5.64 -4.76
C MET A 122 -11.07 -4.43 -5.45
N PHE A 123 -11.45 -3.40 -4.71
CA PHE A 123 -12.21 -2.31 -5.33
C PHE A 123 -12.19 -0.98 -4.59
N ALA A 124 -12.28 0.08 -5.39
CA ALA A 124 -12.81 1.38 -5.04
C ALA A 124 -13.97 1.67 -6.00
N ILE A 125 -15.13 1.89 -5.47
CA ILE A 125 -16.39 2.11 -6.21
C ILE A 125 -16.86 3.53 -5.94
N ALA A 126 -17.33 4.22 -7.01
CA ALA A 126 -18.16 5.41 -6.90
C ALA A 126 -19.40 5.22 -7.77
N LEU A 127 -20.57 5.14 -7.14
CA LEU A 127 -21.84 4.87 -7.76
C LEU A 127 -22.81 6.02 -7.49
N TRP A 128 -23.37 6.60 -8.56
CA TRP A 128 -24.36 7.66 -8.51
C TRP A 128 -25.76 7.14 -8.82
N ASP A 129 -26.72 7.44 -7.96
CA ASP A 129 -28.15 7.18 -8.14
C ASP A 129 -28.86 8.50 -8.52
N GLU A 130 -29.27 8.58 -9.78
CA GLU A 130 -29.91 9.78 -10.35
C GLU A 130 -31.28 10.07 -9.76
N ARG A 131 -32.01 9.01 -9.32
CA ARG A 131 -33.35 9.17 -8.73
C ARG A 131 -33.25 9.71 -7.30
N ARG A 132 -32.28 9.20 -6.53
CA ARG A 132 -32.06 9.60 -5.14
C ARG A 132 -31.16 10.83 -5.00
N LYS A 133 -30.47 11.23 -6.09
CA LYS A 133 -29.41 12.25 -6.06
C LYS A 133 -28.38 11.93 -4.96
N SER A 134 -27.96 10.68 -4.90
CA SER A 134 -27.04 10.17 -3.89
C SER A 134 -25.80 9.51 -4.51
N LEU A 135 -24.65 9.66 -3.83
CA LEU A 135 -23.39 9.02 -4.20
C LEU A 135 -23.02 7.98 -3.14
N LEU A 136 -22.73 6.77 -3.59
CA LEU A 136 -22.11 5.72 -2.78
C LEU A 136 -20.64 5.60 -3.14
N LEU A 137 -19.75 5.79 -2.16
CA LEU A 137 -18.36 5.41 -2.25
C LEU A 137 -18.15 4.13 -1.43
N ALA A 138 -17.39 3.15 -1.96
CA ALA A 138 -17.05 1.95 -1.23
C ALA A 138 -15.61 1.53 -1.48
N ARG A 139 -14.92 1.09 -0.42
CA ARG A 139 -13.55 0.56 -0.48
C ARG A 139 -13.52 -0.90 -0.03
N ASP A 140 -12.74 -1.73 -0.72
CA ASP A 140 -12.67 -3.16 -0.44
C ASP A 140 -12.26 -3.47 1.00
N ARG A 141 -12.53 -4.71 1.43
CA ARG A 141 -12.40 -5.19 2.81
C ARG A 141 -11.04 -4.95 3.45
N LEU A 142 -9.95 -5.05 2.67
CA LEU A 142 -8.56 -4.90 3.14
C LEU A 142 -7.90 -3.60 2.67
N GLY A 143 -8.62 -2.78 1.85
CA GLY A 143 -8.08 -1.53 1.34
C GLY A 143 -7.04 -1.69 0.24
N LYS A 144 -7.14 -2.76 -0.57
CA LYS A 144 -6.24 -3.02 -1.71
C LYS A 144 -6.29 -1.91 -2.75
N LYS A 145 -7.45 -1.24 -2.91
CA LYS A 145 -7.59 -0.10 -3.80
C LYS A 145 -7.72 1.19 -2.98
N PRO A 146 -6.98 2.24 -3.36
CA PRO A 146 -7.04 3.52 -2.67
C PRO A 146 -8.32 4.27 -3.00
N LEU A 147 -8.88 4.97 -2.00
CA LEU A 147 -10.00 5.88 -2.16
C LEU A 147 -9.90 7.00 -1.14
N HIS A 148 -9.76 8.23 -1.64
CA HIS A 148 -9.66 9.46 -0.85
C HIS A 148 -10.89 10.30 -1.05
N TYR A 149 -11.27 11.07 -0.04
CA TYR A 149 -12.36 12.03 -0.13
C TYR A 149 -12.09 13.28 0.69
N ALA A 150 -12.71 14.38 0.28
CA ALA A 150 -12.81 15.62 1.04
C ALA A 150 -14.24 16.11 0.99
N PHE A 151 -14.74 16.61 2.11
CA PHE A 151 -16.09 17.15 2.20
C PHE A 151 -16.04 18.59 2.71
N GLU A 152 -16.36 19.53 1.83
CA GLU A 152 -16.36 20.95 2.14
C GLU A 152 -17.57 21.63 1.47
N LYS A 153 -18.21 22.57 2.19
CA LYS A 153 -19.34 23.38 1.67
C LYS A 153 -20.41 22.54 0.96
N SER A 154 -20.85 21.45 1.60
CA SER A 154 -21.83 20.51 1.05
C SER A 154 -21.45 19.86 -0.30
N CYS A 155 -20.17 19.91 -0.67
CA CYS A 155 -19.59 19.20 -1.81
C CYS A 155 -18.67 18.09 -1.35
N LEU A 156 -18.82 16.92 -1.95
CA LEU A 156 -17.97 15.76 -1.76
C LEU A 156 -17.05 15.59 -2.97
N PHE A 157 -15.74 15.74 -2.74
CA PHE A 157 -14.69 15.41 -3.71
C PHE A 157 -14.19 14.01 -3.41
N PHE A 158 -13.92 13.21 -4.43
CA PHE A 158 -13.33 11.89 -4.24
C PHE A 158 -12.35 11.54 -5.36
N GLY A 159 -11.42 10.61 -5.07
CA GLY A 159 -10.50 10.10 -6.07
C GLY A 159 -9.64 8.95 -5.56
N SER A 160 -9.13 8.18 -6.49
CA SER A 160 -8.15 7.13 -6.20
C SER A 160 -6.87 7.69 -5.60
N GLU A 161 -6.50 8.92 -5.97
CA GLU A 161 -5.27 9.58 -5.54
C GLU A 161 -5.55 11.03 -5.13
N ILE A 162 -4.81 11.52 -4.14
CA ILE A 162 -4.96 12.87 -3.54
C ILE A 162 -4.77 13.96 -4.59
N LYS A 163 -3.81 13.78 -5.50
CA LYS A 163 -3.52 14.78 -6.55
C LYS A 163 -4.71 15.03 -7.49
N SER A 164 -5.64 14.08 -7.63
CA SER A 164 -6.86 14.32 -8.39
C SER A 164 -7.78 15.34 -7.72
N LEU A 165 -7.84 15.33 -6.37
CA LEU A 165 -8.60 16.34 -5.61
C LEU A 165 -7.90 17.70 -5.65
N LEU A 166 -6.57 17.71 -5.43
CA LEU A 166 -5.77 18.93 -5.43
C LEU A 166 -5.73 19.65 -6.79
N ALA A 167 -5.91 18.91 -7.90
CA ALA A 167 -5.96 19.48 -9.25
C ALA A 167 -7.11 20.47 -9.45
N VAL A 168 -8.22 20.31 -8.73
CA VAL A 168 -9.43 21.17 -8.86
C VAL A 168 -9.72 21.97 -7.59
N ALA A 169 -9.18 21.55 -6.46
CA ALA A 169 -9.36 22.20 -5.17
C ALA A 169 -8.02 22.36 -4.43
N PRO A 170 -7.12 23.25 -4.91
CA PRO A 170 -5.78 23.41 -4.33
C PRO A 170 -5.82 23.93 -2.87
N GLY A 171 -6.92 24.53 -2.43
CA GLY A 171 -7.14 24.91 -1.03
C GLY A 171 -7.18 23.73 -0.06
N LEU A 172 -7.39 22.50 -0.56
CA LEU A 172 -7.32 21.28 0.24
C LEU A 172 -5.87 20.92 0.68
N ALA A 173 -4.84 21.60 0.17
CA ALA A 173 -3.43 21.37 0.52
C ALA A 173 -3.03 21.96 1.88
N ASP A 174 -3.93 21.94 2.88
CA ASP A 174 -3.63 22.30 4.26
C ASP A 174 -3.02 21.13 5.02
N VAL A 175 -1.77 21.30 5.46
CA VAL A 175 -0.97 20.20 6.07
C VAL A 175 -1.53 19.79 7.43
N ASP A 176 -1.76 18.50 7.60
CA ASP A 176 -2.11 17.90 8.89
C ASP A 176 -0.84 17.55 9.70
N ARG A 177 -0.39 18.50 10.54
CA ARG A 177 0.78 18.31 11.39
C ARG A 177 0.62 17.17 12.40
N GLU A 178 -0.61 16.83 12.79
CA GLU A 178 -0.90 15.72 13.69
C GLU A 178 -0.72 14.37 12.96
N ALA A 179 -1.18 14.27 11.73
CA ALA A 179 -0.91 13.09 10.87
C ALA A 179 0.59 12.88 10.63
N LEU A 180 1.37 13.98 10.51
CA LEU A 180 2.83 13.90 10.36
C LEU A 180 3.54 13.30 11.58
N LEU A 181 2.98 13.42 12.81
CA LEU A 181 3.52 12.70 13.97
C LEU A 181 3.50 11.18 13.76
N SER A 182 2.41 10.67 13.16
CA SER A 182 2.32 9.25 12.81
C SER A 182 3.36 8.85 11.76
N TYR A 183 3.55 9.67 10.73
CA TYR A 183 4.59 9.44 9.73
C TYR A 183 5.99 9.36 10.37
N PHE A 184 6.37 10.32 11.20
CA PHE A 184 7.68 10.29 11.84
C PHE A 184 7.87 9.08 12.76
N GLN A 185 6.80 8.62 13.40
CA GLN A 185 6.89 7.45 14.27
C GLN A 185 6.90 6.13 13.50
N PHE A 186 6.03 5.96 12.51
CA PHE A 186 5.78 4.67 11.85
C PHE A 186 6.28 4.59 10.40
N GLY A 187 6.63 5.72 9.78
CA GLY A 187 7.06 5.79 8.38
C GLY A 187 5.92 5.94 7.38
N TYR A 188 4.68 5.94 7.83
CA TYR A 188 3.47 6.12 7.03
C TYR A 188 2.37 6.80 7.85
N ILE A 189 1.31 7.26 7.18
CA ILE A 189 0.14 7.85 7.83
C ILE A 189 -1.00 6.81 7.80
N PRO A 190 -1.46 6.32 8.97
CA PRO A 190 -2.52 5.31 9.01
C PRO A 190 -3.89 5.89 8.64
N ASP A 191 -4.78 5.04 8.11
CA ASP A 191 -6.17 5.38 7.84
C ASP A 191 -6.91 5.81 9.14
N PRO A 192 -7.82 6.77 9.08
CA PRO A 192 -8.33 7.51 7.91
C PRO A 192 -7.56 8.80 7.57
N LEU A 193 -6.45 9.07 8.25
CA LEU A 193 -5.69 10.31 8.10
C LEU A 193 -4.95 10.36 6.76
N THR A 194 -4.71 11.59 6.28
CA THR A 194 -3.75 11.90 5.22
C THR A 194 -2.80 13.01 5.67
N ALA A 195 -1.78 13.31 4.88
CA ALA A 195 -0.91 14.45 5.12
C ALA A 195 -1.63 15.82 4.98
N PHE A 196 -2.86 15.82 4.48
CA PHE A 196 -3.68 17.02 4.26
C PHE A 196 -4.94 16.96 5.13
N ARG A 197 -5.11 17.95 6.00
CA ARG A 197 -6.19 17.99 7.01
C ARG A 197 -7.60 17.81 6.44
N PRO A 198 -7.99 18.45 5.31
CA PRO A 198 -9.34 18.30 4.76
C PRO A 198 -9.57 16.96 4.04
N ILE A 199 -8.50 16.23 3.68
CA ILE A 199 -8.59 15.01 2.89
C ILE A 199 -8.52 13.79 3.83
N ARG A 200 -9.39 12.82 3.61
CA ARG A 200 -9.42 11.56 4.35
C ARG A 200 -9.32 10.36 3.42
N LYS A 201 -8.72 9.28 3.91
CA LYS A 201 -8.84 7.95 3.29
C LYS A 201 -10.15 7.33 3.73
N LEU A 202 -10.93 6.77 2.80
CA LEU A 202 -12.05 5.90 3.20
C LEU A 202 -11.45 4.61 3.77
N PRO A 203 -11.74 4.24 5.05
CA PRO A 203 -11.09 3.06 5.65
C PRO A 203 -11.46 1.75 4.94
N PRO A 204 -10.61 0.72 5.01
CA PRO A 204 -10.92 -0.61 4.49
C PRO A 204 -12.22 -1.18 5.06
N GLY A 205 -13.02 -1.84 4.21
CA GLY A 205 -14.29 -2.42 4.64
C GLY A 205 -15.36 -1.37 5.01
N HIS A 206 -15.22 -0.14 4.50
CA HIS A 206 -16.18 0.95 4.74
C HIS A 206 -16.80 1.44 3.45
N LEU A 207 -17.97 2.02 3.62
CA LEU A 207 -18.64 2.80 2.61
C LEU A 207 -18.99 4.20 3.14
N LEU A 208 -19.14 5.14 2.21
CA LEU A 208 -19.59 6.49 2.45
C LEU A 208 -20.80 6.74 1.57
N GLU A 209 -21.90 7.14 2.19
CA GLU A 209 -23.14 7.56 1.55
C GLU A 209 -23.23 9.09 1.61
N PHE A 210 -23.38 9.73 0.44
CA PHE A 210 -23.66 11.15 0.32
C PHE A 210 -25.06 11.35 -0.23
N GLU A 211 -25.90 12.05 0.50
CA GLU A 211 -27.28 12.35 0.14
C GLU A 211 -27.71 13.67 0.79
N ALA A 212 -28.42 14.51 0.07
CA ALA A 212 -28.93 15.79 0.56
C ALA A 212 -27.87 16.70 1.22
N GLY A 213 -26.64 16.73 0.67
CA GLY A 213 -25.55 17.57 1.17
C GLY A 213 -24.93 17.08 2.49
N GLN A 214 -25.13 15.83 2.86
CA GLN A 214 -24.55 15.20 4.06
C GLN A 214 -23.80 13.93 3.72
N ILE A 215 -22.80 13.59 4.53
CA ILE A 215 -22.05 12.34 4.41
C ILE A 215 -22.28 11.45 5.64
N ARG A 216 -22.34 10.14 5.38
CA ARG A 216 -22.37 9.11 6.41
C ARG A 216 -21.36 8.02 6.08
N VAL A 217 -20.37 7.81 6.95
CA VAL A 217 -19.39 6.71 6.81
C VAL A 217 -19.74 5.58 7.75
N ARG A 218 -19.80 4.33 7.22
CA ARG A 218 -20.05 3.14 8.02
C ARG A 218 -19.23 1.95 7.57
N SER A 219 -18.89 1.07 8.50
CA SER A 219 -18.27 -0.21 8.18
C SER A 219 -19.32 -1.19 7.64
N TYR A 220 -18.96 -1.92 6.60
CA TYR A 220 -19.74 -3.05 6.11
C TYR A 220 -19.04 -4.40 6.40
N TRP A 221 -17.75 -4.38 6.76
CA TRP A 221 -16.95 -5.57 7.08
C TRP A 221 -15.81 -5.26 8.03
N ASP A 222 -15.49 -6.20 8.90
CA ASP A 222 -14.26 -6.25 9.68
C ASP A 222 -13.76 -7.69 9.78
N LEU A 223 -12.54 -7.87 10.25
CA LEU A 223 -11.93 -9.17 10.47
C LEU A 223 -12.72 -9.97 11.51
N PRO A 224 -12.99 -11.29 11.26
CA PRO A 224 -13.67 -12.14 12.23
C PRO A 224 -12.80 -12.44 13.45
N SER A 225 -13.35 -13.16 14.40
CA SER A 225 -12.62 -13.62 15.58
C SER A 225 -11.42 -14.49 15.19
N TYR A 226 -10.30 -14.23 15.83
CA TYR A 226 -9.04 -14.92 15.59
C TYR A 226 -8.93 -16.18 16.45
N GLY A 227 -8.23 -17.21 15.93
CA GLY A 227 -7.81 -18.37 16.71
C GLY A 227 -8.94 -19.28 17.19
N THR A 228 -10.15 -19.15 16.62
CA THR A 228 -11.36 -19.85 17.05
C THR A 228 -11.52 -21.25 16.44
N PHE A 229 -10.72 -21.60 15.45
CA PHE A 229 -10.82 -22.84 14.69
C PHE A 229 -9.53 -23.66 14.73
N ASP A 230 -9.63 -24.93 15.14
CA ASP A 230 -8.55 -25.91 15.06
C ASP A 230 -8.97 -27.02 14.09
N PRO A 231 -8.26 -27.24 12.98
CA PRO A 231 -8.56 -28.30 12.03
C PRO A 231 -8.42 -29.73 12.57
N GLY A 232 -7.83 -29.92 13.76
CA GLY A 232 -7.61 -31.22 14.37
C GLY A 232 -6.33 -31.93 13.91
N SER A 233 -6.05 -31.97 12.62
CA SER A 233 -4.85 -32.60 12.06
C SER A 233 -4.10 -31.69 11.07
N GLU A 234 -2.80 -31.97 10.86
CA GLU A 234 -1.99 -31.26 9.86
C GLU A 234 -2.55 -31.52 8.45
N GLU A 235 -2.98 -32.72 8.16
CA GLU A 235 -3.51 -33.07 6.85
C GLU A 235 -4.79 -32.31 6.53
N GLU A 236 -5.72 -32.24 7.46
CA GLU A 236 -6.98 -31.47 7.31
C GLU A 236 -6.69 -29.98 7.11
N CYS A 237 -5.77 -29.41 7.89
CA CYS A 237 -5.34 -28.03 7.74
C CYS A 237 -4.76 -27.77 6.34
N LEU A 238 -3.88 -28.65 5.86
CA LEU A 238 -3.24 -28.48 4.56
C LEU A 238 -4.23 -28.70 3.39
N ASN A 239 -5.18 -29.63 3.52
CA ASN A 239 -6.20 -29.86 2.51
C ASN A 239 -7.12 -28.64 2.34
N GLU A 240 -7.57 -28.06 3.45
CA GLU A 240 -8.41 -26.86 3.40
C GLU A 240 -7.65 -25.63 2.94
N LEU A 241 -6.38 -25.48 3.35
CA LEU A 241 -5.48 -24.42 2.86
C LEU A 241 -5.32 -24.53 1.32
N GLU A 242 -5.05 -25.75 0.80
CA GLU A 242 -4.91 -26.00 -0.63
C GLU A 242 -6.19 -25.64 -1.38
N ARG A 243 -7.34 -26.14 -0.90
CA ARG A 243 -8.63 -25.89 -1.54
C ARG A 243 -8.93 -24.40 -1.67
N ARG A 244 -8.79 -23.64 -0.56
CA ARG A 244 -9.10 -22.20 -0.54
C ARG A 244 -8.11 -21.37 -1.33
N LEU A 245 -6.82 -21.64 -1.17
CA LEU A 245 -5.81 -20.84 -1.85
C LEU A 245 -5.72 -21.15 -3.34
N ALA A 246 -5.93 -22.42 -3.75
CA ALA A 246 -6.03 -22.79 -5.15
C ALA A 246 -7.22 -22.10 -5.83
N GLU A 247 -8.36 -22.02 -5.15
CA GLU A 247 -9.50 -21.26 -5.65
C GLU A 247 -9.20 -19.76 -5.73
N ALA A 248 -8.62 -19.17 -4.69
CA ALA A 248 -8.25 -17.75 -4.68
C ALA A 248 -7.27 -17.41 -5.83
N VAL A 249 -6.36 -18.31 -6.17
CA VAL A 249 -5.50 -18.18 -7.36
C VAL A 249 -6.34 -18.30 -8.64
N ARG A 250 -7.14 -19.36 -8.78
CA ARG A 250 -7.92 -19.68 -9.99
C ARG A 250 -8.80 -18.51 -10.44
N ILE A 251 -9.57 -17.91 -9.52
CA ILE A 251 -10.47 -16.80 -9.86
C ILE A 251 -9.69 -15.52 -10.25
N ARG A 252 -8.42 -15.40 -9.84
CA ARG A 252 -7.54 -14.28 -10.21
C ARG A 252 -6.78 -14.48 -11.51
N LEU A 253 -6.92 -15.63 -12.16
CA LEU A 253 -6.39 -15.89 -13.49
C LEU A 253 -7.32 -15.39 -14.62
N ILE A 254 -8.55 -14.97 -14.28
CA ILE A 254 -9.50 -14.41 -15.27
C ILE A 254 -8.95 -13.09 -15.78
N SER A 255 -8.65 -13.03 -17.08
CA SER A 255 -8.07 -11.86 -17.74
C SER A 255 -8.11 -12.03 -19.26
N ASP A 256 -8.45 -10.98 -20.01
CA ASP A 256 -8.38 -10.92 -21.47
C ASP A 256 -7.00 -10.42 -21.96
N VAL A 257 -6.07 -10.14 -21.04
CA VAL A 257 -4.70 -9.67 -21.32
C VAL A 257 -3.66 -10.61 -20.70
N PRO A 258 -2.38 -10.56 -21.16
CA PRO A 258 -1.32 -11.40 -20.62
C PRO A 258 -1.13 -11.21 -19.11
N LEU A 259 -0.94 -12.32 -18.41
CA LEU A 259 -0.82 -12.41 -16.97
C LEU A 259 0.45 -13.18 -16.56
N GLY A 260 1.06 -12.78 -15.43
CA GLY A 260 2.25 -13.40 -14.84
C GLY A 260 2.27 -13.34 -13.31
N ALA A 261 3.45 -13.53 -12.71
CA ALA A 261 3.63 -13.44 -11.26
C ALA A 261 4.94 -12.73 -10.89
N LEU A 262 4.90 -11.98 -9.79
CA LEU A 262 6.10 -11.46 -9.12
C LEU A 262 6.68 -12.57 -8.25
N LEU A 263 7.96 -12.91 -8.47
CA LEU A 263 8.63 -14.03 -7.80
C LEU A 263 9.88 -13.56 -7.06
N SER A 264 9.79 -13.43 -5.74
CA SER A 264 10.93 -13.10 -4.87
C SER A 264 11.73 -14.34 -4.43
N GLY A 265 11.25 -15.55 -4.73
CA GLY A 265 11.83 -16.79 -4.21
C GLY A 265 11.59 -17.00 -2.70
N GLY A 266 10.68 -16.23 -2.08
CA GLY A 266 10.15 -16.48 -0.74
C GLY A 266 9.00 -17.50 -0.76
N VAL A 267 8.65 -18.05 0.41
CA VAL A 267 7.63 -19.10 0.51
C VAL A 267 6.28 -18.67 -0.09
N ASP A 268 5.85 -17.45 0.14
CA ASP A 268 4.54 -16.94 -0.27
C ASP A 268 4.43 -16.85 -1.80
N SER A 269 5.35 -16.13 -2.44
CA SER A 269 5.40 -16.00 -3.90
C SER A 269 5.61 -17.34 -4.59
N SER A 270 6.39 -18.24 -3.98
CA SER A 270 6.63 -19.59 -4.51
C SER A 270 5.38 -20.46 -4.50
N ILE A 271 4.56 -20.38 -3.45
CA ILE A 271 3.26 -21.05 -3.38
C ILE A 271 2.33 -20.55 -4.48
N ILE A 272 2.25 -19.23 -4.67
CA ILE A 272 1.40 -18.64 -5.72
C ILE A 272 1.84 -19.13 -7.10
N VAL A 273 3.14 -19.09 -7.41
CA VAL A 273 3.68 -19.58 -8.69
C VAL A 273 3.42 -21.08 -8.88
N ALA A 274 3.60 -21.90 -7.83
CA ALA A 274 3.30 -23.33 -7.88
C ALA A 274 1.82 -23.63 -8.20
N LEU A 275 0.89 -22.89 -7.58
CA LEU A 275 -0.54 -23.02 -7.84
C LEU A 275 -0.92 -22.51 -9.24
N MET A 276 -0.32 -21.43 -9.72
CA MET A 276 -0.51 -20.94 -11.09
C MET A 276 -0.03 -21.97 -12.12
N ALA A 277 1.13 -22.58 -11.90
CA ALA A 277 1.68 -23.61 -12.80
C ALA A 277 0.79 -24.87 -12.83
N ARG A 278 0.11 -25.21 -11.74
CA ARG A 278 -0.86 -26.31 -11.71
C ARG A 278 -2.20 -25.97 -12.39
N ALA A 279 -2.62 -24.72 -12.31
CA ALA A 279 -3.89 -24.25 -12.86
C ALA A 279 -3.83 -23.93 -14.36
N ASN A 280 -2.65 -23.66 -14.90
CA ASN A 280 -2.45 -23.21 -16.27
C ASN A 280 -1.80 -24.32 -17.13
N SER A 281 -2.28 -24.51 -18.36
CA SER A 281 -1.72 -25.45 -19.32
C SER A 281 -0.47 -24.94 -20.05
N GLY A 282 -0.15 -23.64 -19.90
CA GLY A 282 1.01 -22.97 -20.49
C GLY A 282 2.08 -22.57 -19.47
N SER A 283 3.24 -22.12 -19.95
CA SER A 283 4.30 -21.59 -19.07
C SER A 283 3.86 -20.29 -18.41
N VAL A 284 4.01 -20.21 -17.08
CA VAL A 284 3.73 -19.00 -16.29
C VAL A 284 4.90 -18.02 -16.44
N LYS A 285 4.62 -16.79 -16.84
CA LYS A 285 5.63 -15.71 -16.84
C LYS A 285 5.92 -15.28 -15.42
N THR A 286 7.19 -15.27 -15.02
CA THR A 286 7.61 -14.83 -13.69
C THR A 286 8.67 -13.76 -13.76
N PHE A 287 8.65 -12.82 -12.78
CA PHE A 287 9.50 -11.64 -12.78
C PHE A 287 10.18 -11.48 -11.44
N SER A 288 11.51 -11.26 -11.47
CA SER A 288 12.29 -10.92 -10.29
C SER A 288 13.30 -9.82 -10.59
N ILE A 289 13.73 -9.12 -9.55
CA ILE A 289 14.85 -8.19 -9.64
C ILE A 289 15.94 -8.58 -8.64
N GLY A 290 17.17 -8.27 -9.01
CA GLY A 290 18.35 -8.34 -8.15
C GLY A 290 19.07 -7.01 -8.12
N PHE A 291 20.09 -6.93 -7.29
CA PHE A 291 21.00 -5.80 -7.18
C PHE A 291 22.40 -6.27 -7.50
N SER A 292 23.29 -5.38 -7.96
CA SER A 292 24.70 -5.68 -8.19
C SER A 292 25.42 -6.15 -6.91
N ASN A 293 24.92 -5.75 -5.74
CA ASN A 293 25.35 -6.31 -4.46
C ASN A 293 24.61 -7.61 -4.17
N GLU A 294 25.31 -8.75 -4.25
CA GLU A 294 24.77 -10.10 -4.07
C GLU A 294 24.10 -10.32 -2.71
N ASP A 295 24.54 -9.64 -1.64
CA ASP A 295 23.97 -9.75 -0.29
C ASP A 295 22.49 -9.32 -0.24
N PHE A 296 22.04 -8.51 -1.20
CA PHE A 296 20.67 -8.02 -1.32
C PHE A 296 19.90 -8.65 -2.50
N SER A 297 20.53 -9.57 -3.25
CA SER A 297 19.90 -10.20 -4.41
C SER A 297 19.16 -11.48 -4.03
N GLU A 298 17.87 -11.55 -4.33
CA GLU A 298 17.03 -12.73 -4.11
C GLU A 298 16.93 -13.64 -5.36
N THR A 299 17.55 -13.27 -6.47
CA THR A 299 17.39 -13.94 -7.79
C THR A 299 17.77 -15.41 -7.76
N VAL A 300 18.77 -15.82 -6.99
CA VAL A 300 19.17 -17.24 -6.85
C VAL A 300 18.01 -18.11 -6.33
N HIS A 301 17.21 -17.57 -5.40
CA HIS A 301 16.06 -18.30 -4.86
C HIS A 301 14.88 -18.28 -5.84
N ALA A 302 14.64 -17.16 -6.50
CA ALA A 302 13.60 -17.04 -7.52
C ALA A 302 13.86 -17.99 -8.70
N ARG A 303 15.08 -18.03 -9.22
CA ARG A 303 15.49 -18.93 -10.30
C ARG A 303 15.25 -20.39 -9.96
N ALA A 304 15.58 -20.81 -8.74
CA ALA A 304 15.34 -22.19 -8.29
C ALA A 304 13.86 -22.59 -8.30
N VAL A 305 12.97 -21.65 -7.98
CA VAL A 305 11.52 -21.88 -8.04
C VAL A 305 11.05 -21.89 -9.49
N ALA A 306 11.57 -20.98 -10.31
CA ALA A 306 11.28 -20.90 -11.72
C ALA A 306 11.65 -22.18 -12.48
N GLU A 307 12.86 -22.69 -12.25
CA GLU A 307 13.34 -23.97 -12.80
C GLU A 307 12.45 -25.15 -12.34
N ARG A 308 12.09 -25.19 -11.05
CA ARG A 308 11.27 -26.28 -10.48
C ARG A 308 9.89 -26.38 -11.11
N PHE A 309 9.28 -25.23 -11.44
CA PHE A 309 7.92 -25.17 -11.98
C PHE A 309 7.87 -24.87 -13.50
N GLY A 310 9.02 -24.80 -14.17
CA GLY A 310 9.12 -24.60 -15.62
C GLY A 310 8.54 -23.26 -16.10
N THR A 311 8.77 -22.18 -15.34
CA THR A 311 8.24 -20.86 -15.69
C THR A 311 9.10 -20.13 -16.71
N ASP A 312 8.49 -19.25 -17.53
CA ASP A 312 9.19 -18.27 -18.36
C ASP A 312 9.68 -17.13 -17.43
N HIS A 313 10.93 -17.28 -16.93
CA HIS A 313 11.46 -16.43 -15.87
C HIS A 313 12.30 -15.28 -16.41
N ASN A 314 11.94 -14.07 -16.01
CA ASN A 314 12.59 -12.84 -16.39
C ASN A 314 13.25 -12.17 -15.18
N GLU A 315 14.57 -12.08 -15.18
CA GLU A 315 15.37 -11.43 -14.14
C GLU A 315 15.94 -10.10 -14.64
N PHE A 316 16.05 -9.14 -13.75
CA PHE A 316 16.66 -7.85 -14.05
C PHE A 316 17.52 -7.39 -12.87
N ILE A 317 18.76 -6.99 -13.17
CA ILE A 317 19.66 -6.37 -12.17
C ILE A 317 19.45 -4.88 -12.24
N VAL A 318 19.12 -4.28 -11.10
CA VAL A 318 18.87 -2.85 -10.96
C VAL A 318 20.07 -2.18 -10.29
N ASP A 319 20.69 -1.25 -11.01
CA ASP A 319 21.57 -0.22 -10.45
C ASP A 319 20.81 1.11 -10.55
N PRO A 320 20.12 1.52 -9.50
CA PRO A 320 19.25 2.69 -9.61
C PRO A 320 20.02 3.97 -9.76
N ASP A 321 19.69 4.76 -10.78
CA ASP A 321 19.88 6.20 -10.72
C ASP A 321 18.84 6.77 -9.75
N PHE A 322 19.35 7.13 -8.55
CA PHE A 322 18.51 7.42 -7.39
C PHE A 322 17.74 8.72 -7.52
N SER A 323 18.36 9.74 -8.12
CA SER A 323 17.84 11.09 -8.02
C SER A 323 16.52 11.28 -8.75
N GLU A 324 16.51 10.99 -10.04
CA GLU A 324 15.32 11.12 -10.88
C GLU A 324 14.21 10.13 -10.47
N THR A 325 14.62 8.90 -10.12
CA THR A 325 13.66 7.88 -9.69
C THR A 325 12.97 8.26 -8.38
N LEU A 326 13.69 8.77 -7.38
CA LEU A 326 13.10 9.17 -6.09
C LEU A 326 12.12 10.32 -6.21
N GLU A 327 12.44 11.36 -6.97
CA GLU A 327 11.53 12.49 -7.21
C GLU A 327 10.23 12.00 -7.85
N LYS A 328 10.33 11.16 -8.89
CA LYS A 328 9.17 10.56 -9.53
C LYS A 328 8.34 9.72 -8.56
N LEU A 329 8.97 8.83 -7.78
CA LEU A 329 8.25 7.95 -6.85
C LEU A 329 7.59 8.75 -5.73
N THR A 330 8.24 9.79 -5.21
CA THR A 330 7.65 10.67 -4.20
C THR A 330 6.41 11.39 -4.74
N HIS A 331 6.43 11.78 -6.02
CA HIS A 331 5.23 12.33 -6.68
C HIS A 331 4.10 11.30 -6.79
N MET A 332 4.42 10.02 -7.00
CA MET A 332 3.41 8.94 -7.07
C MET A 332 2.83 8.56 -5.70
N LEU A 333 3.58 8.77 -4.62
CA LEU A 333 3.15 8.44 -3.26
C LEU A 333 2.18 9.44 -2.65
N GLU A 334 2.29 10.75 -3.01
CA GLU A 334 1.41 11.86 -2.60
C GLU A 334 1.47 12.25 -1.11
N GLU A 335 1.94 11.37 -0.27
CA GLU A 335 2.17 11.55 1.16
C GLU A 335 3.62 11.21 1.48
N PRO A 336 4.18 11.72 2.60
CA PRO A 336 5.49 11.25 3.03
C PRO A 336 5.39 9.77 3.41
N PHE A 337 6.29 8.95 2.85
CA PHE A 337 6.24 7.50 2.95
C PHE A 337 7.66 6.92 3.02
N ALA A 338 7.96 6.13 4.06
CA ALA A 338 9.34 5.74 4.39
C ALA A 338 9.67 4.25 4.22
N ASP A 339 8.83 3.46 3.56
CA ASP A 339 9.26 2.10 3.17
C ASP A 339 10.18 2.16 1.95
N SER A 340 11.46 1.85 2.14
CA SER A 340 12.47 1.87 1.06
C SER A 340 12.22 0.86 -0.04
N SER A 341 11.39 -0.16 0.21
CA SER A 341 11.03 -1.17 -0.81
C SER A 341 10.11 -0.64 -1.92
N ILE A 342 9.73 0.65 -1.89
CA ILE A 342 9.11 1.33 -3.04
C ILE A 342 9.96 1.21 -4.31
N LEU A 343 11.27 1.38 -4.19
CA LEU A 343 12.19 1.32 -5.32
C LEU A 343 12.19 -0.05 -6.02
N PRO A 344 12.50 -1.17 -5.32
CA PRO A 344 12.45 -2.48 -5.95
C PRO A 344 11.05 -2.85 -6.44
N THR A 345 9.98 -2.48 -5.73
CA THR A 345 8.61 -2.75 -6.17
C THR A 345 8.29 -2.03 -7.48
N TYR A 346 8.71 -0.78 -7.64
CA TYR A 346 8.53 -0.04 -8.88
C TYR A 346 9.32 -0.68 -10.03
N HIS A 347 10.59 -1.03 -9.81
CA HIS A 347 11.44 -1.59 -10.86
C HIS A 347 10.95 -2.97 -11.33
N VAL A 348 10.54 -3.86 -10.42
CA VAL A 348 9.95 -5.16 -10.82
C VAL A 348 8.63 -4.98 -11.55
N SER A 349 7.82 -4.00 -11.15
CA SER A 349 6.56 -3.67 -11.86
C SER A 349 6.80 -3.15 -13.26
N ARG A 350 7.80 -2.26 -13.45
CA ARG A 350 8.24 -1.79 -14.78
C ARG A 350 8.73 -2.92 -15.66
N LEU A 351 9.48 -3.88 -15.11
CA LEU A 351 9.94 -5.04 -15.85
C LEU A 351 8.74 -5.91 -16.28
N ALA A 352 7.89 -6.27 -15.33
CA ALA A 352 6.71 -7.10 -15.58
C ALA A 352 5.79 -6.47 -16.64
N ARG A 353 5.58 -5.15 -16.59
CA ARG A 353 4.71 -4.42 -17.54
C ARG A 353 5.15 -4.52 -19.00
N LYS A 354 6.42 -4.79 -19.27
CA LYS A 354 6.90 -5.03 -20.64
C LYS A 354 6.35 -6.32 -21.25
N HIS A 355 5.88 -7.25 -20.43
CA HIS A 355 5.48 -8.59 -20.84
C HIS A 355 4.03 -8.93 -20.49
N VAL A 356 3.49 -8.32 -19.43
CA VAL A 356 2.15 -8.59 -18.91
C VAL A 356 1.48 -7.30 -18.41
N THR A 357 0.15 -7.32 -18.37
CA THR A 357 -0.64 -6.22 -17.79
C THR A 357 -1.09 -6.54 -16.36
N VAL A 358 -1.14 -7.83 -16.01
CA VAL A 358 -1.56 -8.33 -14.69
C VAL A 358 -0.45 -9.21 -14.11
N ALA A 359 -0.18 -9.09 -12.80
CA ALA A 359 0.73 -9.98 -12.10
C ALA A 359 0.13 -10.41 -10.75
N LEU A 360 0.28 -11.70 -10.40
CA LEU A 360 -0.03 -12.19 -9.07
C LEU A 360 1.17 -11.99 -8.14
N SER A 361 0.91 -11.72 -6.86
CA SER A 361 1.94 -11.54 -5.82
C SER A 361 1.64 -12.37 -4.57
N GLY A 362 2.65 -12.53 -3.72
CA GLY A 362 2.57 -13.26 -2.45
C GLY A 362 2.29 -12.36 -1.23
N ASP A 363 1.83 -11.12 -1.41
CA ASP A 363 1.56 -10.21 -0.31
C ASP A 363 0.45 -10.72 0.62
N GLY A 364 0.60 -10.47 1.93
CA GLY A 364 -0.33 -10.89 2.98
C GLY A 364 0.08 -12.15 3.74
N GLY A 365 1.05 -12.92 3.24
CA GLY A 365 1.48 -14.16 3.89
C GLY A 365 2.18 -13.94 5.24
N ASP A 366 2.90 -12.84 5.40
CA ASP A 366 3.58 -12.49 6.65
C ASP A 366 2.59 -12.09 7.74
N GLU A 367 1.61 -11.29 7.42
CA GLU A 367 0.57 -10.81 8.33
C GLU A 367 -0.34 -11.95 8.79
N LEU A 368 -0.79 -12.78 7.86
CA LEU A 368 -1.75 -13.86 8.16
C LEU A 368 -1.11 -15.04 8.91
N TYR A 369 0.16 -15.36 8.63
CA TYR A 369 0.83 -16.54 9.17
C TYR A 369 2.03 -16.24 10.07
N GLY A 370 2.10 -15.02 10.60
CA GLY A 370 3.11 -14.66 11.60
C GLY A 370 4.55 -14.72 11.07
N GLY A 371 4.78 -14.21 9.85
CA GLY A 371 6.06 -14.30 9.16
C GLY A 371 7.14 -13.34 9.66
N TYR A 372 6.75 -12.24 10.29
CA TYR A 372 7.71 -11.24 10.79
C TYR A 372 8.39 -11.69 12.08
N ASP A 373 9.70 -11.52 12.15
CA ASP A 373 10.51 -11.88 13.35
C ASP A 373 10.05 -11.12 14.59
N ARG A 374 9.50 -9.91 14.43
CA ARG A 374 8.98 -9.09 15.53
C ARG A 374 7.89 -9.80 16.35
N TYR A 375 7.07 -10.66 15.73
CA TYR A 375 6.07 -11.46 16.44
C TYR A 375 6.76 -12.45 17.41
N GLN A 376 7.71 -13.23 16.92
CA GLN A 376 8.43 -14.21 17.74
C GLN A 376 9.24 -13.53 18.84
N ILE A 377 9.93 -12.43 18.50
CA ILE A 377 10.73 -11.67 19.45
C ILE A 377 9.84 -11.14 20.58
N ASN A 378 8.67 -10.59 20.26
CA ASN A 378 7.75 -10.06 21.26
C ASN A 378 7.19 -11.17 22.17
N LEU A 379 6.77 -12.30 21.58
CA LEU A 379 6.28 -13.46 22.34
C LEU A 379 7.35 -14.05 23.28
N ARG A 380 8.60 -14.21 22.81
CA ARG A 380 9.69 -14.69 23.65
C ARG A 380 10.02 -13.74 24.81
N ARG A 381 9.89 -12.43 24.58
CA ARG A 381 10.16 -11.42 25.60
C ARG A 381 9.06 -11.31 26.66
N ARG A 382 7.95 -12.00 26.53
CA ARG A 382 6.92 -12.08 27.59
C ARG A 382 7.45 -12.63 28.90
N VAL A 383 8.52 -13.40 28.87
CA VAL A 383 9.19 -13.87 30.09
C VAL A 383 9.58 -12.72 31.03
N PHE A 384 9.89 -11.55 30.47
CA PHE A 384 10.25 -10.35 31.24
C PHE A 384 9.04 -9.65 31.89
N GLU A 385 7.79 -10.05 31.63
CA GLU A 385 6.59 -9.55 32.31
C GLU A 385 6.50 -10.01 33.75
N ARG A 386 7.33 -10.99 34.13
CA ARG A 386 7.51 -11.36 35.54
C ARG A 386 8.24 -10.27 36.36
N ILE A 387 8.91 -9.32 35.70
CA ILE A 387 9.50 -8.15 36.35
C ILE A 387 8.37 -7.20 36.76
N PRO A 388 8.31 -6.81 38.05
CA PRO A 388 7.26 -5.89 38.49
C PRO A 388 7.24 -4.60 37.66
N ALA A 389 6.04 -4.14 37.27
CA ALA A 389 5.86 -2.99 36.37
C ALA A 389 6.51 -1.69 36.90
N TRP A 390 6.64 -1.55 38.24
CA TRP A 390 7.31 -0.39 38.84
C TRP A 390 8.82 -0.35 38.52
N VAL A 391 9.49 -1.49 38.42
CA VAL A 391 10.92 -1.57 38.03
C VAL A 391 11.08 -1.02 36.62
N GLY A 392 10.24 -1.48 35.69
CA GLY A 392 10.25 -0.98 34.31
C GLY A 392 9.99 0.52 34.22
N ARG A 393 9.02 1.04 34.98
CA ARG A 393 8.75 2.48 35.08
C ARG A 393 9.93 3.26 35.64
N ALA A 394 10.52 2.76 36.74
CA ALA A 394 11.70 3.39 37.34
C ALA A 394 12.88 3.42 36.36
N TYR A 395 13.11 2.33 35.63
CA TYR A 395 14.16 2.31 34.61
C TYR A 395 13.92 3.38 33.52
N ARG A 396 12.71 3.46 32.94
CA ARG A 396 12.39 4.43 31.90
C ARG A 396 12.47 5.89 32.36
N ASN A 397 12.03 6.15 33.59
CA ASN A 397 11.95 7.53 34.10
C ASN A 397 13.29 8.05 34.65
N TYR A 398 14.12 7.19 35.21
CA TYR A 398 15.33 7.60 35.93
C TYR A 398 16.63 7.08 35.30
N ALA A 399 16.71 5.80 34.96
CA ALA A 399 17.95 5.21 34.47
C ALA A 399 18.16 5.45 32.98
N TYR A 400 17.15 5.23 32.17
CA TYR A 400 17.25 5.35 30.71
C TYR A 400 17.69 6.74 30.22
N PRO A 401 17.16 7.87 30.71
CA PRO A 401 17.62 9.20 30.31
C PRO A 401 19.06 9.50 30.71
N CYS A 402 19.53 8.94 31.84
CA CYS A 402 20.90 9.14 32.35
C CYS A 402 21.96 8.30 31.62
N LEU A 403 21.58 7.23 30.93
CA LEU A 403 22.53 6.38 30.23
C LEU A 403 23.00 7.03 28.91
N PRO A 404 24.33 7.08 28.65
CA PRO A 404 24.84 7.61 27.40
C PRO A 404 24.25 6.92 26.19
N HIS A 405 24.04 7.70 25.13
CA HIS A 405 23.64 7.14 23.83
C HIS A 405 24.72 6.16 23.33
N GLY A 406 24.31 4.99 22.85
CA GLY A 406 25.24 3.92 22.42
C GLY A 406 25.62 2.95 23.52
N THR A 407 25.18 3.12 24.78
CA THR A 407 25.36 2.14 25.84
C THR A 407 24.81 0.78 25.41
N ARG A 408 25.67 -0.25 25.41
CA ARG A 408 25.27 -1.62 25.01
C ARG A 408 24.11 -2.12 25.88
N GLY A 409 23.04 -2.58 25.25
CA GLY A 409 21.86 -3.10 25.94
C GLY A 409 20.84 -2.03 26.36
N ARG A 410 21.14 -0.73 26.26
CA ARG A 410 20.21 0.38 26.63
C ARG A 410 18.84 0.22 25.95
N LYS A 411 18.81 0.03 24.61
CA LYS A 411 17.59 -0.16 23.82
C LYS A 411 16.87 -1.47 24.18
N PHE A 412 17.62 -2.55 24.43
CA PHE A 412 17.05 -3.82 24.86
C PHE A 412 16.35 -3.68 26.23
N ALA A 413 17.02 -3.07 27.23
CA ALA A 413 16.45 -2.85 28.55
C ALA A 413 15.22 -1.94 28.49
N TYR A 414 15.22 -0.91 27.65
CA TYR A 414 14.03 -0.09 27.39
C TYR A 414 12.87 -0.94 26.87
N ASN A 415 13.11 -1.73 25.84
CA ASN A 415 12.08 -2.54 25.21
C ASN A 415 11.47 -3.58 26.17
N ILE A 416 12.30 -4.31 26.93
CA ILE A 416 11.79 -5.27 27.93
C ILE A 416 11.13 -4.64 29.15
N SER A 417 11.35 -3.34 29.40
CA SER A 417 10.68 -2.60 30.45
C SER A 417 9.23 -2.20 30.12
N LEU A 418 8.83 -2.39 28.86
CA LEU A 418 7.47 -2.18 28.36
C LEU A 418 6.63 -3.45 28.52
N GLY A 419 5.31 -3.31 28.71
CA GLY A 419 4.37 -4.43 28.60
C GLY A 419 4.25 -4.91 27.15
N THR A 420 3.70 -6.10 26.91
CA THR A 420 3.64 -6.78 25.61
C THR A 420 3.10 -5.89 24.50
N ARG A 421 1.97 -5.22 24.71
CA ARG A 421 1.36 -4.28 23.75
C ARG A 421 2.32 -3.15 23.36
N ASP A 422 2.78 -2.36 24.34
CA ASP A 422 3.60 -1.18 24.08
C ASP A 422 4.99 -1.57 23.54
N ARG A 423 5.52 -2.73 23.93
CA ARG A 423 6.74 -3.32 23.38
C ARG A 423 6.59 -3.67 21.90
N TYR A 424 5.44 -4.21 21.50
CA TYR A 424 5.16 -4.48 20.11
C TYR A 424 5.07 -3.19 19.29
N ILE A 425 4.31 -2.19 19.79
CA ILE A 425 4.19 -0.87 19.15
C ILE A 425 5.55 -0.18 19.03
N ASP A 426 6.42 -0.28 20.05
CA ASP A 426 7.80 0.22 19.96
C ASP A 426 8.62 -0.50 18.88
N SER A 427 8.40 -1.81 18.68
CA SER A 427 9.12 -2.59 17.67
C SER A 427 8.75 -2.24 16.22
N VAL A 428 7.56 -1.68 15.98
CA VAL A 428 7.11 -1.20 14.66
C VAL A 428 7.35 0.30 14.47
N SER A 429 7.93 0.98 15.48
CA SER A 429 8.28 2.39 15.40
C SER A 429 9.62 2.57 14.70
N ASN A 430 9.65 3.37 13.64
CA ASN A 430 10.85 3.62 12.83
C ASN A 430 11.86 4.56 13.51
N LEU A 431 11.39 5.56 14.25
CA LEU A 431 12.28 6.39 15.05
C LEU A 431 12.51 5.77 16.43
N PRO A 432 13.75 5.40 16.75
CA PRO A 432 14.09 4.90 18.08
C PRO A 432 13.81 5.93 19.17
N PRO A 433 13.46 5.52 20.41
CA PRO A 433 13.18 6.44 21.51
C PRO A 433 14.29 7.46 21.75
N ASP A 434 15.55 7.06 21.66
CA ASP A 434 16.72 7.91 21.82
C ASP A 434 16.85 9.00 20.74
N LEU A 435 16.43 8.75 19.52
CA LEU A 435 16.41 9.78 18.46
C LEU A 435 15.27 10.78 18.66
N ARG A 436 14.14 10.34 19.18
CA ARG A 436 13.06 11.25 19.61
C ARG A 436 13.52 12.19 20.74
N GLU A 437 14.29 11.67 21.67
CA GLU A 437 14.87 12.41 22.81
C GLU A 437 16.06 13.30 22.38
N ARG A 438 16.76 13.00 21.29
CA ARG A 438 17.91 13.78 20.80
C ARG A 438 17.57 15.11 20.15
N SER A 439 16.32 15.52 20.23
CA SER A 439 15.88 16.82 19.68
C SER A 439 16.24 17.00 18.20
N ILE A 440 16.01 15.96 17.40
CA ILE A 440 16.05 16.11 15.92
C ILE A 440 14.90 17.01 15.44
N PHE A 441 13.88 17.14 16.24
CA PHE A 441 12.78 18.07 16.00
C PHE A 441 13.06 19.43 16.61
N SER A 442 12.48 20.48 16.03
CA SER A 442 12.50 21.83 16.58
C SER A 442 11.72 21.92 17.88
N SER A 443 12.04 22.92 18.73
CA SER A 443 11.24 23.22 19.95
C SER A 443 9.76 23.39 19.62
N ASP A 444 9.46 24.19 18.60
CA ASP A 444 8.09 24.50 18.19
C ASP A 444 7.30 23.27 17.74
N PHE A 445 7.97 22.32 17.08
CA PHE A 445 7.30 21.07 16.71
C PHE A 445 7.12 20.12 17.89
N LEU A 446 8.06 20.10 18.84
CA LEU A 446 7.93 19.33 20.08
C LEU A 446 6.84 19.90 20.99
N ASP A 447 6.73 21.22 21.13
CA ASP A 447 5.68 21.88 21.86
C ASP A 447 4.29 21.63 21.24
N PHE A 448 4.23 21.65 19.91
CA PHE A 448 3.03 21.24 19.17
C PHE A 448 2.64 19.79 19.49
N ALA A 449 3.60 18.87 19.51
CA ALA A 449 3.36 17.45 19.77
C ALA A 449 2.96 17.15 21.21
N ALA A 450 3.52 17.87 22.20
CA ALA A 450 3.27 17.65 23.62
C ALA A 450 1.81 17.83 24.02
N GLY A 451 1.06 18.70 23.31
CA GLY A 451 -0.36 18.95 23.58
C GLY A 451 -1.33 18.00 22.89
N ARG A 452 -0.86 16.91 22.25
CA ARG A 452 -1.67 16.03 21.42
C ARG A 452 -1.56 14.56 21.79
N PRO A 453 -2.59 13.74 21.46
CA PRO A 453 -2.52 12.29 21.65
C PRO A 453 -1.30 11.71 20.92
N SER A 454 -0.66 10.75 21.55
CA SER A 454 0.45 10.03 20.92
C SER A 454 -0.06 9.24 19.71
N PRO A 455 0.64 9.25 18.56
CA PRO A 455 0.29 8.38 17.42
C PRO A 455 0.15 6.90 17.79
N ALA A 456 0.89 6.45 18.82
CA ALA A 456 0.79 5.10 19.35
C ALA A 456 -0.59 4.77 19.95
N GLU A 457 -1.43 5.79 20.27
CA GLU A 457 -2.74 5.55 20.86
C GLU A 457 -3.71 4.88 19.89
N LEU A 458 -3.68 5.25 18.62
CA LEU A 458 -4.43 4.54 17.56
C LEU A 458 -4.05 3.05 17.51
N PHE A 459 -2.76 2.75 17.63
CA PHE A 459 -2.24 1.38 17.62
C PHE A 459 -2.67 0.62 18.88
N ARG A 460 -2.64 1.26 20.07
CA ARG A 460 -3.16 0.68 21.29
C ARG A 460 -4.64 0.33 21.17
N ASN A 461 -5.43 1.24 20.61
CA ASN A 461 -6.86 1.03 20.40
C ASN A 461 -7.15 -0.15 19.47
N TYR A 462 -6.37 -0.35 18.39
CA TYR A 462 -6.50 -1.54 17.54
C TYR A 462 -6.09 -2.81 18.28
N TYR A 463 -4.99 -2.78 19.03
CA TYR A 463 -4.52 -3.94 19.78
C TYR A 463 -5.53 -4.37 20.87
N ASP A 464 -6.08 -3.41 21.61
CA ASP A 464 -6.98 -3.68 22.75
C ASP A 464 -8.36 -4.16 22.29
N ARG A 465 -8.86 -3.68 21.14
CA ARG A 465 -10.15 -4.12 20.57
C ARG A 465 -10.05 -5.31 19.61
N ALA A 466 -8.85 -5.89 19.43
CA ALA A 466 -8.68 -7.04 18.56
C ALA A 466 -9.61 -8.19 19.00
N PRO A 467 -10.39 -8.79 18.10
CA PRO A 467 -11.27 -9.93 18.41
C PRO A 467 -10.44 -11.22 18.57
N ALA A 468 -9.56 -11.25 19.59
CA ALA A 468 -8.58 -12.30 19.79
C ALA A 468 -8.23 -12.45 21.27
N ASP A 469 -8.03 -13.71 21.72
CA ASP A 469 -7.65 -14.03 23.09
C ASP A 469 -6.13 -14.17 23.27
N ASP A 470 -5.37 -14.41 22.19
CA ASP A 470 -3.94 -14.61 22.24
C ASP A 470 -3.15 -13.41 21.67
N GLU A 471 -1.92 -13.28 22.13
CA GLU A 471 -1.04 -12.15 21.79
C GLU A 471 -0.60 -12.12 20.32
N LEU A 472 -0.40 -13.29 19.68
CA LEU A 472 -0.03 -13.34 18.26
C LEU A 472 -1.16 -12.76 17.40
N SER A 473 -2.38 -13.20 17.66
CA SER A 473 -3.57 -12.76 16.94
C SER A 473 -3.84 -11.26 17.13
N ARG A 474 -3.63 -10.71 18.35
CA ARG A 474 -3.74 -9.27 18.60
C ARG A 474 -2.72 -8.46 17.79
N MET A 475 -1.48 -8.93 17.72
CA MET A 475 -0.44 -8.30 16.90
C MET A 475 -0.77 -8.38 15.40
N GLN A 476 -1.29 -9.53 14.93
CA GLN A 476 -1.70 -9.72 13.54
C GLN A 476 -2.89 -8.81 13.16
N TYR A 477 -3.88 -8.68 14.05
CA TYR A 477 -4.99 -7.75 13.86
C TYR A 477 -4.50 -6.31 13.74
N LEU A 478 -3.63 -5.86 14.67
CA LEU A 478 -3.02 -4.54 14.63
C LEU A 478 -2.31 -4.30 13.29
N ASP A 479 -1.44 -5.23 12.89
CA ASP A 479 -0.69 -5.09 11.63
C ASP A 479 -1.62 -5.06 10.41
N THR A 480 -2.67 -5.87 10.39
CA THR A 480 -3.65 -5.87 9.29
C THR A 480 -4.40 -4.55 9.18
N LYS A 481 -4.75 -3.93 10.34
CA LYS A 481 -5.48 -2.64 10.37
C LYS A 481 -4.59 -1.42 10.14
N THR A 482 -3.26 -1.54 10.26
CA THR A 482 -2.32 -0.42 10.14
C THR A 482 -1.25 -0.69 9.08
N TYR A 483 -0.28 -1.55 9.36
CA TYR A 483 0.88 -1.79 8.51
C TYR A 483 0.52 -2.40 7.15
N LEU A 484 -0.31 -3.44 7.12
CA LEU A 484 -0.74 -4.06 5.85
C LEU A 484 -1.44 -3.05 4.95
N THR A 485 -2.39 -2.29 5.48
CA THR A 485 -3.20 -1.36 4.69
C THR A 485 -2.41 -0.11 4.30
N ALA A 486 -1.78 0.55 5.27
CA ALA A 486 -1.23 1.89 5.07
C ALA A 486 0.22 1.87 4.57
N ASP A 487 0.93 0.74 4.70
CA ASP A 487 2.29 0.57 4.18
C ASP A 487 2.32 -0.43 3.02
N VAL A 488 2.12 -1.73 3.28
CA VAL A 488 2.33 -2.80 2.29
C VAL A 488 1.44 -2.62 1.06
N LEU A 489 0.12 -2.51 1.24
CA LEU A 489 -0.83 -2.40 0.13
C LEU A 489 -0.76 -1.05 -0.57
N THR A 490 -0.49 0.03 0.17
CA THR A 490 -0.26 1.36 -0.42
C THR A 490 0.95 1.34 -1.34
N LYS A 491 2.07 0.79 -0.88
CA LYS A 491 3.28 0.62 -1.69
C LYS A 491 3.01 -0.22 -2.94
N VAL A 492 2.41 -1.40 -2.76
CA VAL A 492 2.12 -2.31 -3.89
C VAL A 492 1.26 -1.62 -4.93
N ASP A 493 0.15 -0.98 -4.53
CA ASP A 493 -0.74 -0.27 -5.46
C ASP A 493 -0.02 0.90 -6.14
N ARG A 494 0.61 1.81 -5.37
CA ARG A 494 1.23 3.02 -5.92
C ARG A 494 2.38 2.70 -6.87
N MET A 495 3.27 1.76 -6.51
CA MET A 495 4.45 1.44 -7.31
C MET A 495 4.10 0.61 -8.55
N SER A 496 3.15 -0.31 -8.46
CA SER A 496 2.70 -1.06 -9.62
C SER A 496 1.91 -0.18 -10.60
N MET A 497 1.06 0.72 -10.08
CA MET A 497 0.31 1.65 -10.92
C MET A 497 1.16 2.76 -11.53
N ALA A 498 2.25 3.17 -10.88
CA ALA A 498 3.25 4.04 -11.51
C ALA A 498 3.87 3.42 -12.79
N ALA A 499 3.73 2.11 -12.96
CA ALA A 499 4.10 1.36 -14.16
C ALA A 499 2.90 0.85 -14.98
N SER A 500 1.67 1.23 -14.64
CA SER A 500 0.42 0.74 -15.25
C SER A 500 0.30 -0.81 -15.23
N LEU A 501 0.73 -1.45 -14.12
CA LEU A 501 0.65 -2.89 -13.88
C LEU A 501 -0.42 -3.18 -12.83
N GLU A 502 -1.35 -4.10 -13.11
CA GLU A 502 -2.27 -4.59 -12.07
C GLU A 502 -1.62 -5.69 -11.24
N VAL A 503 -1.59 -5.51 -9.91
CA VAL A 503 -1.16 -6.57 -8.99
C VAL A 503 -2.36 -7.16 -8.24
N ARG A 504 -2.45 -8.50 -8.24
CA ARG A 504 -3.47 -9.31 -7.56
C ARG A 504 -2.84 -10.15 -6.46
N CYS A 505 -3.42 -10.10 -5.24
CA CYS A 505 -2.90 -10.78 -4.06
C CYS A 505 -3.83 -11.94 -3.64
N PRO A 506 -3.60 -13.20 -4.05
CA PRO A 506 -4.47 -14.31 -3.69
C PRO A 506 -4.55 -14.60 -2.20
N LEU A 507 -3.45 -14.46 -1.45
CA LEU A 507 -3.42 -14.62 0.00
C LEU A 507 -4.33 -13.61 0.73
N LEU A 508 -4.66 -12.48 0.08
CA LEU A 508 -5.57 -11.47 0.58
C LEU A 508 -7.00 -11.61 0.01
N ASP A 509 -7.37 -12.78 -0.51
CA ASP A 509 -8.77 -13.10 -0.75
C ASP A 509 -9.53 -13.08 0.58
N HIS A 510 -10.68 -12.39 0.66
CA HIS A 510 -11.33 -12.20 1.97
C HIS A 510 -11.83 -13.52 2.60
N GLU A 511 -12.30 -14.46 1.79
CA GLU A 511 -12.72 -15.79 2.31
C GLU A 511 -11.51 -16.61 2.81
N PHE A 512 -10.35 -16.45 2.13
CA PHE A 512 -9.09 -17.02 2.61
C PHE A 512 -8.59 -16.34 3.88
N VAL A 513 -8.69 -15.01 3.95
CA VAL A 513 -8.32 -14.21 5.12
C VAL A 513 -9.18 -14.57 6.32
N GLU A 514 -10.51 -14.65 6.17
CA GLU A 514 -11.44 -15.01 7.23
C GLU A 514 -11.13 -16.39 7.79
N TRP A 515 -10.88 -17.37 6.95
CA TRP A 515 -10.46 -18.69 7.37
C TRP A 515 -9.06 -18.67 8.02
N SER A 516 -8.08 -18.02 7.42
CA SER A 516 -6.73 -17.96 7.95
C SER A 516 -6.66 -17.27 9.30
N THR A 517 -7.45 -16.22 9.53
CA THR A 517 -7.51 -15.53 10.82
C THR A 517 -8.15 -16.39 11.89
N SER A 518 -9.17 -17.19 11.55
CA SER A 518 -9.81 -18.11 12.48
C SER A 518 -8.92 -19.28 12.93
N LEU A 519 -7.86 -19.62 12.18
CA LEU A 519 -6.94 -20.71 12.55
C LEU A 519 -6.24 -20.44 13.89
N ALA A 520 -6.19 -21.49 14.72
CA ALA A 520 -5.48 -21.47 15.98
C ALA A 520 -3.98 -21.10 15.80
N PRO A 521 -3.39 -20.33 16.75
CA PRO A 521 -2.03 -19.78 16.61
C PRO A 521 -0.92 -20.78 16.30
N GLN A 522 -1.07 -22.04 16.74
CA GLN A 522 -0.10 -23.11 16.46
C GLN A 522 0.06 -23.45 14.98
N TRP A 523 -0.93 -23.15 14.13
CA TRP A 523 -0.86 -23.35 12.68
C TRP A 523 -0.10 -22.21 11.97
N LYS A 524 0.07 -21.09 12.65
CA LYS A 524 0.79 -19.91 12.17
C LYS A 524 2.23 -19.89 12.69
N LEU A 525 2.40 -20.06 14.00
CA LEU A 525 3.69 -20.06 14.69
C LEU A 525 3.81 -21.28 15.60
N ARG A 526 4.70 -22.22 15.27
CA ARG A 526 4.89 -23.48 16.04
C ARG A 526 6.37 -23.71 16.31
N MET A 527 6.73 -23.94 17.60
CA MET A 527 8.11 -24.23 18.05
C MET A 527 9.16 -23.26 17.48
N GLY A 528 8.84 -21.95 17.42
CA GLY A 528 9.73 -20.94 16.86
C GLY A 528 9.81 -20.92 15.32
N LYS A 529 9.01 -21.71 14.62
CA LYS A 529 8.90 -21.69 13.15
C LYS A 529 7.71 -20.83 12.74
N SER A 530 7.99 -19.71 12.08
CA SER A 530 6.97 -18.84 11.47
C SER A 530 6.38 -19.46 10.20
N LYS A 531 5.16 -19.03 9.84
CA LYS A 531 4.43 -19.51 8.64
C LYS A 531 4.31 -21.04 8.60
N TYR A 532 4.05 -21.67 9.76
CA TYR A 532 4.12 -23.12 9.88
C TYR A 532 3.30 -23.85 8.81
N ALA A 533 2.00 -23.59 8.73
CA ALA A 533 1.14 -24.24 7.76
C ALA A 533 1.51 -23.89 6.30
N LEU A 534 1.87 -22.64 6.01
CA LEU A 534 2.32 -22.25 4.65
C LEU A 534 3.60 -22.98 4.24
N LYS A 535 4.58 -23.13 5.15
CA LYS A 535 5.81 -23.86 4.86
C LYS A 535 5.55 -25.33 4.62
N LYS A 536 4.70 -25.96 5.42
CA LYS A 536 4.26 -27.35 5.21
C LYS A 536 3.53 -27.52 3.87
N PHE A 537 2.68 -26.57 3.54
CA PHE A 537 2.01 -26.57 2.25
C PHE A 537 2.98 -26.39 1.08
N ALA A 538 3.97 -25.50 1.21
CA ALA A 538 5.03 -25.33 0.22
C ALA A 538 5.86 -26.63 0.02
N GLU A 539 6.18 -27.37 1.11
CA GLU A 539 6.82 -28.68 1.05
C GLU A 539 5.95 -29.65 0.23
N ARG A 540 4.63 -29.73 0.50
CA ARG A 540 3.66 -30.56 -0.22
C ARG A 540 3.54 -30.20 -1.70
N LEU A 541 3.65 -28.92 -2.05
CA LEU A 541 3.65 -28.46 -3.44
C LEU A 541 4.96 -28.78 -4.18
N GLY A 542 6.02 -29.15 -3.46
CA GLY A 542 7.35 -29.44 -4.02
C GLY A 542 8.18 -28.17 -4.27
N VAL A 543 7.91 -27.09 -3.54
CA VAL A 543 8.74 -25.88 -3.55
C VAL A 543 10.15 -26.24 -3.03
N PRO A 544 11.23 -25.74 -3.66
CA PRO A 544 12.60 -26.02 -3.21
C PRO A 544 12.85 -25.62 -1.74
N GLY A 545 13.47 -26.52 -0.95
CA GLY A 545 13.73 -26.31 0.48
C GLY A 545 14.49 -25.02 0.77
N ARG A 546 15.40 -24.61 -0.13
CA ARG A 546 16.15 -23.34 -0.03
C ARG A 546 15.24 -22.09 -0.09
N ALA A 547 14.08 -22.17 -0.75
CA ALA A 547 13.09 -21.11 -0.77
C ALA A 547 12.19 -21.12 0.50
N ILE A 548 11.92 -22.33 1.04
CA ILE A 548 11.03 -22.50 2.22
C ILE A 548 11.73 -22.09 3.52
N HIS A 549 13.02 -22.49 3.68
CA HIS A 549 13.71 -22.41 4.96
C HIS A 549 14.73 -21.26 5.07
N ARG A 550 14.82 -20.39 4.06
CA ARG A 550 15.67 -19.21 4.15
C ARG A 550 15.21 -18.28 5.28
N PRO A 551 16.15 -17.58 5.95
CA PRO A 551 15.78 -16.51 6.86
C PRO A 551 14.88 -15.48 6.14
N LYS A 552 13.90 -14.91 6.86
CA LYS A 552 13.09 -13.81 6.31
C LYS A 552 14.02 -12.65 5.96
N GLN A 553 14.06 -12.32 4.70
CA GLN A 553 14.72 -11.12 4.21
C GLN A 553 13.61 -10.22 3.63
N GLY A 554 13.53 -8.98 4.10
CA GLY A 554 12.65 -7.98 3.49
C GLY A 554 13.20 -7.61 2.11
N PHE A 555 12.36 -7.04 1.27
CA PHE A 555 12.78 -6.45 0.00
C PHE A 555 13.56 -5.14 0.27
N ALA A 556 14.62 -5.28 1.09
CA ALA A 556 15.35 -4.17 1.68
C ALA A 556 16.39 -3.62 0.70
N MET A 557 16.61 -2.32 0.81
CA MET A 557 17.61 -1.59 0.06
C MET A 557 18.88 -1.38 0.90
N PRO A 558 20.08 -1.34 0.30
CA PRO A 558 21.34 -1.12 1.01
C PRO A 558 21.54 0.35 1.41
N LEU A 559 20.53 0.95 2.08
CA LEU A 559 20.53 2.38 2.46
C LEU A 559 21.78 2.78 3.25
N VAL A 560 22.26 1.87 4.13
CA VAL A 560 23.49 2.08 4.93
C VAL A 560 24.67 2.39 4.03
N HIS A 561 24.80 1.62 2.95
CA HIS A 561 25.91 1.73 2.02
C HIS A 561 25.79 3.02 1.20
N TRP A 562 24.61 3.27 0.65
CA TRP A 562 24.34 4.42 -0.21
C TRP A 562 24.51 5.76 0.51
N PHE A 563 24.00 5.88 1.71
CA PHE A 563 24.15 7.12 2.50
C PHE A 563 25.57 7.37 3.03
N ARG A 564 26.43 6.34 3.00
CA ARG A 564 27.85 6.50 3.32
C ARG A 564 28.71 6.77 2.10
N LYS A 565 28.25 6.44 0.90
CA LYS A 565 29.00 6.56 -0.37
C LYS A 565 28.26 7.40 -1.41
N GLU A 566 27.42 6.76 -2.23
CA GLU A 566 26.87 7.35 -3.46
C GLU A 566 25.98 8.56 -3.18
N LEU A 567 25.15 8.50 -2.16
CA LEU A 567 24.21 9.55 -1.78
C LEU A 567 24.69 10.45 -0.63
N LYS A 568 25.93 10.31 -0.19
CA LYS A 568 26.48 11.03 0.97
C LYS A 568 26.35 12.54 0.85
N SER A 569 26.80 13.10 -0.27
CA SER A 569 26.74 14.56 -0.51
C SER A 569 25.31 15.03 -0.75
N GLY A 570 24.53 14.27 -1.52
CA GLY A 570 23.15 14.62 -1.87
C GLY A 570 22.24 14.72 -0.65
N ILE A 571 22.25 13.72 0.23
CA ILE A 571 21.39 13.73 1.42
C ILE A 571 21.77 14.88 2.38
N GLY A 572 23.08 15.15 2.54
CA GLY A 572 23.53 16.24 3.38
C GLY A 572 23.07 17.59 2.84
N HIS A 573 23.19 17.80 1.52
CA HIS A 573 22.71 19.01 0.86
C HIS A 573 21.19 19.18 1.03
N ILE A 574 20.40 18.14 0.72
CA ILE A 574 18.95 18.20 0.78
C ILE A 574 18.45 18.52 2.20
N LEU A 575 19.00 17.85 3.23
CA LEU A 575 18.49 18.00 4.60
C LEU A 575 18.98 19.23 5.33
N LEU A 576 20.13 19.82 4.94
CA LEU A 576 20.73 20.97 5.61
C LEU A 576 20.61 22.28 4.82
N GLU A 577 20.00 22.30 3.64
CA GLU A 577 19.78 23.53 2.91
C GLU A 577 18.80 24.48 3.62
N PRO A 578 18.93 25.80 3.43
CA PRO A 578 18.08 26.79 4.10
C PRO A 578 16.59 26.55 3.93
N ARG A 579 16.14 26.07 2.76
CA ARG A 579 14.74 25.77 2.46
C ARG A 579 14.21 24.66 3.38
N SER A 580 14.93 23.55 3.54
CA SER A 580 14.54 22.43 4.38
C SER A 580 14.49 22.80 5.86
N LEU A 581 15.47 23.57 6.32
CA LEU A 581 15.56 24.05 7.70
C LEU A 581 14.48 25.10 8.01
N ALA A 582 14.13 25.96 7.07
CA ALA A 582 13.10 26.99 7.23
C ALA A 582 11.67 26.42 7.39
N ARG A 583 11.46 25.12 7.13
CA ARG A 583 10.14 24.48 7.34
C ARG A 583 9.72 24.39 8.81
N GLY A 584 10.67 24.51 9.74
CA GLY A 584 10.40 24.56 11.17
C GLY A 584 10.11 23.23 11.86
N TYR A 585 10.29 22.10 11.18
CA TYR A 585 10.08 20.78 11.81
C TYR A 585 11.31 20.26 12.55
N PHE A 586 12.52 20.55 12.03
CA PHE A 586 13.75 19.93 12.51
C PHE A 586 14.70 20.92 13.15
N ASN A 587 15.49 20.41 14.10
CA ASN A 587 16.62 21.12 14.69
C ASN A 587 17.86 20.88 13.82
N PRO A 588 18.46 21.93 13.25
CA PRO A 588 19.62 21.81 12.37
C PRO A 588 20.81 21.05 12.99
N LEU A 589 21.07 21.28 14.28
CA LEU A 589 22.16 20.61 15.00
C LEU A 589 21.88 19.14 15.19
N GLY A 590 20.62 18.75 15.45
CA GLY A 590 20.19 17.36 15.58
C GLY A 590 20.34 16.61 14.27
N VAL A 591 19.90 17.19 13.14
CA VAL A 591 20.04 16.60 11.80
C VAL A 591 21.50 16.44 11.43
N LYS A 592 22.34 17.46 11.66
CA LYS A 592 23.78 17.42 11.40
C LYS A 592 24.47 16.29 12.19
N SER A 593 24.16 16.17 13.49
CA SER A 593 24.70 15.10 14.33
C SER A 593 24.32 13.71 13.81
N LEU A 594 23.06 13.53 13.37
CA LEU A 594 22.55 12.29 12.80
C LEU A 594 23.33 11.86 11.54
N LEU A 595 23.60 12.81 10.63
CA LEU A 595 24.40 12.62 9.43
C LEU A 595 25.84 12.25 9.75
N GLU A 596 26.51 13.04 10.63
CA GLU A 596 27.89 12.82 11.00
C GLU A 596 28.14 11.47 11.66
N GLU A 597 27.26 11.06 12.59
CA GLU A 597 27.36 9.73 13.22
C GLU A 597 27.25 8.60 12.19
N HIS A 598 26.34 8.74 11.21
CA HIS A 598 26.17 7.76 10.16
C HIS A 598 27.39 7.71 9.22
N TRP A 599 27.87 8.85 8.76
CA TRP A 599 29.03 8.96 7.85
C TRP A 599 30.35 8.47 8.47
N GLN A 600 30.51 8.65 9.77
CA GLN A 600 31.68 8.18 10.51
C GLN A 600 31.56 6.71 10.91
N GLY A 601 30.47 6.03 10.58
CA GLY A 601 30.25 4.64 10.94
C GLY A 601 30.00 4.40 12.44
N ARG A 602 29.89 5.46 13.25
CA ARG A 602 29.63 5.35 14.69
C ARG A 602 28.24 4.74 14.99
N ARG A 603 27.30 5.00 14.10
CA ARG A 603 25.94 4.47 14.22
C ARG A 603 25.32 4.29 12.84
N ASP A 604 24.44 3.28 12.70
CA ASP A 604 23.54 3.18 11.56
C ASP A 604 22.27 4.02 11.82
N ASN A 605 22.19 5.14 11.13
CA ASN A 605 21.05 6.06 11.15
C ASN A 605 20.29 6.07 9.81
N SER A 606 20.56 5.10 8.91
CA SER A 606 20.04 5.09 7.54
C SER A 606 18.50 5.16 7.49
N GLY A 607 17.81 4.39 8.31
CA GLY A 607 16.34 4.43 8.38
C GLY A 607 15.79 5.79 8.81
N SER A 608 16.42 6.43 9.80
CA SER A 608 16.00 7.77 10.26
C SER A 608 16.29 8.83 9.19
N LEU A 609 17.44 8.76 8.54
CA LEU A 609 17.79 9.67 7.43
C LEU A 609 16.85 9.51 6.24
N TRP A 610 16.43 8.27 5.96
CA TRP A 610 15.44 7.98 4.93
C TRP A 610 14.09 8.64 5.22
N ILE A 611 13.60 8.56 6.46
CA ILE A 611 12.38 9.25 6.89
C ILE A 611 12.47 10.76 6.63
N LEU A 612 13.59 11.39 7.04
CA LEU A 612 13.77 12.82 6.84
C LEU A 612 13.88 13.20 5.35
N LEU A 613 14.57 12.39 4.54
CA LEU A 613 14.70 12.58 3.10
C LEU A 613 13.35 12.51 2.39
N MET A 614 12.58 11.44 2.64
CA MET A 614 11.27 11.26 2.00
C MET A 614 10.27 12.35 2.40
N PHE A 615 10.34 12.83 3.63
CA PHE A 615 9.56 13.98 4.08
C PHE A 615 9.90 15.26 3.31
N GLU A 616 11.19 15.56 3.14
CA GLU A 616 11.63 16.76 2.42
C GLU A 616 11.26 16.69 0.92
N LEU A 617 11.44 15.52 0.29
CA LEU A 617 11.06 15.32 -1.11
C LEU A 617 9.55 15.47 -1.33
N TRP A 618 8.73 14.97 -0.39
CA TRP A 618 7.29 15.19 -0.41
C TRP A 618 6.94 16.69 -0.32
N HIS A 619 7.57 17.42 0.59
CA HIS A 619 7.39 18.88 0.71
C HIS A 619 7.67 19.60 -0.59
N ARG A 620 8.77 19.25 -1.27
CA ARG A 620 9.16 19.86 -2.56
C ARG A 620 8.11 19.60 -3.64
N ASN A 621 7.64 18.35 -3.73
CA ASN A 621 6.71 17.94 -4.77
C ASN A 621 5.31 18.50 -4.60
N TYR A 622 4.82 18.62 -3.36
CA TYR A 622 3.41 18.94 -3.13
C TYR A 622 3.18 20.35 -2.56
N LEU A 623 4.01 20.82 -1.65
CA LEU A 623 3.74 22.08 -0.97
C LEU A 623 4.45 23.28 -1.64
N ASP A 624 5.69 23.08 -2.04
CA ASP A 624 6.44 24.15 -2.71
C ASP A 624 5.86 24.39 -4.13
N SER A 625 5.45 23.34 -4.83
CA SER A 625 4.83 23.43 -6.17
C SER A 625 3.48 24.17 -6.13
N VAL A 626 2.64 23.89 -5.15
CA VAL A 626 1.34 24.57 -4.98
C VAL A 626 1.55 26.06 -4.67
N ARG A 627 2.51 26.41 -3.80
CA ARG A 627 2.83 27.81 -3.47
C ARG A 627 3.48 28.57 -4.63
N GLY A 628 4.20 27.86 -5.50
CA GLY A 628 4.83 28.42 -6.70
C GLY A 628 3.87 28.63 -7.89
N GLY A 629 2.58 28.29 -7.75
CA GLY A 629 1.60 28.42 -8.84
C GLY A 629 1.78 27.41 -9.98
N VAL A 630 2.64 26.40 -9.80
CA VAL A 630 2.84 25.32 -10.78
C VAL A 630 1.72 24.30 -10.58
N SER A 631 0.94 24.06 -11.63
CA SER A 631 -0.10 23.04 -11.61
C SER A 631 0.49 21.65 -11.31
N ILE A 632 -0.01 20.98 -10.29
CA ILE A 632 0.38 19.59 -9.95
C ILE A 632 0.16 18.66 -11.16
N ALA A 633 -0.77 18.99 -12.04
CA ALA A 633 -1.05 18.25 -13.28
C ALA A 633 0.02 18.39 -14.36
N SER A 634 0.80 19.50 -14.38
CA SER A 634 1.82 19.73 -15.43
C SER A 634 3.06 18.85 -15.25
N ASN A 635 3.40 18.44 -14.04
CA ASN A 635 4.50 17.52 -13.76
C ASN A 635 4.19 16.06 -14.16
N ALA A 636 2.92 15.70 -14.27
CA ALA A 636 2.51 14.36 -14.74
C ALA A 636 2.71 14.17 -16.26
N SER A 637 2.59 15.25 -17.05
CA SER A 637 2.69 15.20 -18.53
C SER A 637 4.12 15.01 -19.04
N SER A 638 5.13 15.47 -18.31
CA SER A 638 6.53 15.32 -18.70
C SER A 638 7.12 13.93 -18.43
N ALA A 639 6.40 13.07 -17.70
CA ALA A 639 6.83 11.72 -17.32
C ALA A 639 6.30 10.60 -18.23
N VAL A 640 5.40 10.91 -19.20
CA VAL A 640 4.76 9.90 -20.07
C VAL A 640 4.85 10.35 -21.53
N THR A 641 6.06 10.35 -22.11
CA THR A 641 6.24 10.24 -23.55
C THR A 641 6.73 8.84 -23.88
N VAL A 642 5.81 7.90 -24.00
CA VAL A 642 6.05 6.66 -24.76
C VAL A 642 5.72 7.00 -26.20
N SER A 643 6.72 7.28 -27.03
CA SER A 643 6.54 7.36 -28.47
C SER A 643 6.28 5.96 -29.02
N THR A 644 5.06 5.69 -29.41
CA THR A 644 4.72 4.54 -30.25
C THR A 644 4.87 4.95 -31.71
N ASP A 645 5.88 4.41 -32.35
CA ASP A 645 5.99 4.43 -33.81
C ASP A 645 5.10 3.31 -34.40
N PRO A 646 4.34 3.55 -35.47
CA PRO A 646 3.38 2.56 -36.01
C PRO A 646 3.99 1.32 -36.65
N ALA A 647 5.31 1.16 -36.64
CA ALA A 647 6.03 0.09 -37.34
C ALA A 647 6.79 -0.89 -36.44
N GLY A 648 6.56 -0.97 -35.14
CA GLY A 648 6.99 -2.13 -34.33
C GLY A 648 8.49 -2.43 -34.23
N THR A 649 9.38 -1.49 -34.57
CA THR A 649 10.84 -1.71 -34.51
C THR A 649 11.47 -0.76 -33.49
N LEU A 650 11.97 -1.32 -32.37
CA LEU A 650 12.72 -0.62 -31.35
C LEU A 650 14.14 -0.30 -31.87
N THR A 651 14.39 0.95 -32.22
CA THR A 651 15.75 1.48 -32.37
C THR A 651 16.12 2.27 -31.13
N ALA A 652 17.27 1.94 -30.55
CA ALA A 652 17.84 2.67 -29.43
C ALA A 652 18.13 4.13 -29.81
N PRO A 653 17.84 5.13 -28.96
CA PRO A 653 18.16 6.51 -29.25
C PRO A 653 19.68 6.73 -29.17
N SER A 654 20.24 7.25 -30.25
CA SER A 654 21.62 7.74 -30.30
C SER A 654 21.79 8.94 -29.36
N LEU A 655 22.74 8.84 -28.46
CA LEU A 655 23.20 9.93 -27.59
C LEU A 655 23.73 11.09 -28.47
N ARG A 656 23.03 12.21 -28.50
CA ARG A 656 23.61 13.51 -28.84
C ARG A 656 23.97 14.21 -27.52
N PRO A 657 25.13 14.83 -27.38
CA PRO A 657 25.51 15.52 -26.17
C PRO A 657 24.71 16.82 -26.08
N THR A 658 23.81 16.92 -25.13
CA THR A 658 23.17 18.17 -24.72
C THR A 658 24.01 18.85 -23.65
N GLN A 659 24.20 20.14 -23.84
CA GLN A 659 24.91 21.07 -22.97
C GLN A 659 24.53 20.90 -21.50
N ARG A 660 25.54 20.88 -20.64
CA ARG A 660 25.41 20.95 -19.17
C ARG A 660 24.53 22.14 -18.79
N ARG A 661 23.33 21.80 -18.30
CA ARG A 661 22.68 22.61 -17.26
C ARG A 661 23.11 22.02 -15.96
N GLU A 662 23.73 22.81 -15.11
CA GLU A 662 24.02 22.46 -13.72
C GLU A 662 22.69 22.14 -13.03
N GLY A 663 22.40 20.87 -12.89
CA GLY A 663 21.28 20.31 -12.12
C GLY A 663 21.76 19.95 -10.74
N ILE A 664 21.11 20.47 -9.80
CA ILE A 664 21.20 20.40 -8.36
C ILE A 664 21.32 18.94 -7.87
N PHE A 665 22.50 18.56 -7.49
CA PHE A 665 22.81 17.60 -6.46
C PHE A 665 24.10 18.00 -5.74
#